data_0d00775d51c06f2bf378380d567a96e9
#
_entry.id   0d00775d51c06f2bf378380d567a96e9
#
_cell.length_a   1.000
_cell.length_b   1.000
_cell.length_c   1.000
_cell.angle_alpha   90.00
_cell.angle_beta   90.00
_cell.angle_gamma   90.00
#
_symmetry.space_group_name_H-M   'P 1'
#
loop_
_entity.id
_entity.type
_entity.pdbx_description
1 polymer ?
#
loop_
_entity_poly.entity_id
_entity_poly.type
_entity_poly.pdbx_seq_one_letter_code
_entity_poly.pdbx_strand_id
1 'polypeptide(L)'
;MTCWWGSGAGKNGLVPLPIEEYGLIGDTHAAALVGSDGSIDWLCLPRFDSEACFAALLGDAGNGFWRLAPAGGGKAARRRYRGETLVLETEFDTEDGTVRVVDCMPIRESHPEVVRIVEGVSGTVQMRMDMAMRFGYGRIVPWVRRVDGLLTALAGPDGLALWTTVHTRGEDRTTVAEFSVSAGQHVPFVLTWFPSHEAAPRPTDAVFAVDETELWWEEWSAQCTFEGEWRDAVVRSLITLKALTYHPTGGIVAAATTSLPETLGGERNWDYRYCWLRDATLTLQSLMRGGYHQEAMAWRDWLLRAVAGDAADLQIMYGPAGERRLDEWEADWLSGYEGAAPVRIGNAAAGQLQLDVYGEVMSALFDSARAGDVVSESAWDLEKALLEFIETGWQQPDDGIWEVRGPRRHFTHSKVMAWVAVDRAVRSVEECGLEGPVDRWRALRDEIHAEVCAKGFNTDVGSFTQYYGSTALDASLLMIPLVGFLPPEDDRVRSTIEAIERDLTEDGFVLRYRADEANAVDGLSGHEGAFLACSFWLADCLYLIGRVDDAKALFGRLLALRNDLGLLAEEYDARAKRQVGNFPQAFSHVSLVNAAYNLSGHTMELGDQRPETVQMMRRASSRSHNRTMRLQGRFLAMGRGVRAARSSATGSESTPVSARRRADTGNKTAGRTSATTAGADTERSTRRATEKGSSR
;
A
#
# COMPACT_ATOMS: atom_id res chain seq x y z
N MET A 1 2.08 7.65 -52.73
CA MET A 1 2.27 6.27 -52.26
C MET A 1 1.95 6.29 -50.78
N THR A 2 0.71 6.01 -50.43
CA THR A 2 0.18 5.99 -49.09
C THR A 2 0.32 4.56 -48.55
N CYS A 3 1.24 4.38 -47.58
CA CYS A 3 1.35 3.11 -46.86
C CYS A 3 0.29 3.07 -45.77
N TRP A 4 -0.69 2.23 -45.95
CA TRP A 4 -1.60 1.76 -44.93
C TRP A 4 -0.83 0.81 -43.99
N TRP A 5 -0.67 1.19 -42.75
CA TRP A 5 -0.38 0.25 -41.66
C TRP A 5 -1.73 -0.20 -41.11
N GLY A 6 -2.13 -1.41 -41.49
CA GLY A 6 -3.26 -2.08 -40.89
C GLY A 6 -2.92 -2.45 -39.46
N SER A 7 -3.71 -1.98 -38.51
CA SER A 7 -3.74 -2.41 -37.13
C SER A 7 -4.06 -3.90 -37.09
N GLY A 8 -3.05 -4.74 -36.88
CA GLY A 8 -3.24 -6.15 -36.55
C GLY A 8 -3.76 -6.20 -35.11
N ALA A 9 -5.09 -6.22 -34.94
CA ALA A 9 -5.69 -6.66 -33.69
C ALA A 9 -5.24 -8.11 -33.44
N GLY A 10 -4.43 -8.29 -32.38
CA GLY A 10 -4.05 -9.60 -31.89
C GLY A 10 -5.33 -10.42 -31.60
N LYS A 11 -5.30 -11.70 -31.89
CA LYS A 11 -6.45 -12.62 -31.81
C LYS A 11 -7.01 -12.85 -30.39
N ASN A 12 -6.46 -12.20 -29.34
CA ASN A 12 -6.98 -12.19 -27.97
C ASN A 12 -6.90 -10.75 -27.45
N GLY A 13 -7.87 -9.91 -27.83
CA GLY A 13 -7.92 -8.51 -27.42
C GLY A 13 -8.41 -8.33 -25.98
N LEU A 14 -7.62 -8.70 -24.98
CA LEU A 14 -7.78 -8.19 -23.63
C LEU A 14 -7.20 -6.76 -23.63
N VAL A 15 -8.08 -5.78 -23.49
CA VAL A 15 -7.75 -4.39 -23.19
C VAL A 15 -7.95 -4.24 -21.70
N PRO A 16 -7.07 -3.56 -20.95
CA PRO A 16 -7.29 -3.28 -19.54
C PRO A 16 -8.68 -2.71 -19.28
N LEU A 17 -9.30 -3.15 -18.20
CA LEU A 17 -10.61 -2.64 -17.78
C LEU A 17 -10.46 -1.23 -17.20
N PRO A 18 -11.53 -0.42 -17.10
CA PRO A 18 -11.57 0.74 -16.25
C PRO A 18 -11.06 0.47 -14.83
N ILE A 19 -10.30 1.42 -14.23
CA ILE A 19 -9.69 1.25 -12.90
C ILE A 19 -10.76 0.86 -11.87
N GLU A 20 -11.93 1.48 -11.93
CA GLU A 20 -13.08 1.21 -11.07
C GLU A 20 -13.69 -0.19 -11.23
N GLU A 21 -13.31 -0.93 -12.26
CA GLU A 21 -13.76 -2.31 -12.46
C GLU A 21 -12.84 -3.36 -11.83
N TYR A 22 -11.77 -2.94 -11.12
CA TYR A 22 -10.90 -3.86 -10.39
C TYR A 22 -11.27 -3.96 -8.91
N GLY A 23 -11.08 -5.17 -8.34
CA GLY A 23 -11.10 -5.45 -6.92
C GLY A 23 -9.70 -5.80 -6.43
N LEU A 24 -9.43 -5.59 -5.15
CA LEU A 24 -8.17 -5.93 -4.49
C LEU A 24 -8.29 -7.26 -3.77
N ILE A 25 -7.29 -8.13 -3.91
CA ILE A 25 -7.02 -9.23 -3.00
C ILE A 25 -5.55 -9.14 -2.55
N GLY A 26 -5.24 -9.58 -1.33
CA GLY A 26 -3.87 -9.43 -0.80
C GLY A 26 -3.64 -10.28 0.44
N ASP A 27 -2.35 -10.58 0.70
CA ASP A 27 -1.87 -11.39 1.82
C ASP A 27 -1.03 -10.60 2.83
N THR A 28 -1.15 -9.27 2.81
CA THR A 28 -0.34 -8.32 3.61
C THR A 28 1.16 -8.31 3.29
N HIS A 29 1.58 -8.85 2.15
CA HIS A 29 2.95 -8.76 1.61
C HIS A 29 2.93 -8.39 0.14
N ALA A 30 1.90 -8.83 -0.56
CA ALA A 30 1.66 -8.63 -1.97
C ALA A 30 0.16 -8.48 -2.22
N ALA A 31 -0.20 -7.97 -3.39
CA ALA A 31 -1.60 -7.80 -3.77
C ALA A 31 -1.81 -8.07 -5.26
N ALA A 32 -3.04 -8.45 -5.61
CA ALA A 32 -3.48 -8.61 -6.98
C ALA A 32 -4.74 -7.79 -7.26
N LEU A 33 -4.90 -7.34 -8.50
CA LEU A 33 -6.10 -6.69 -8.98
C LEU A 33 -6.93 -7.66 -9.83
N VAL A 34 -8.18 -7.88 -9.42
CA VAL A 34 -9.14 -8.79 -10.05
C VAL A 34 -10.20 -7.98 -10.81
N GLY A 35 -10.23 -8.12 -12.12
CA GLY A 35 -11.18 -7.45 -13.00
C GLY A 35 -12.60 -8.02 -12.95
N SER A 36 -13.59 -7.19 -13.31
CA SER A 36 -15.00 -7.58 -13.40
C SER A 36 -15.27 -8.67 -14.45
N ASP A 37 -14.31 -8.93 -15.34
CA ASP A 37 -14.37 -10.00 -16.36
C ASP A 37 -13.69 -11.30 -15.90
N GLY A 38 -13.27 -11.37 -14.62
CA GLY A 38 -12.58 -12.51 -14.02
C GLY A 38 -11.09 -12.59 -14.31
N SER A 39 -10.48 -11.54 -14.87
CA SER A 39 -9.02 -11.46 -15.06
C SER A 39 -8.29 -11.02 -13.80
N ILE A 40 -7.04 -11.45 -13.64
CA ILE A 40 -6.03 -10.82 -12.80
C ILE A 40 -5.01 -10.21 -13.75
N ASP A 41 -4.98 -8.89 -13.83
CA ASP A 41 -4.17 -8.14 -14.80
C ASP A 41 -2.96 -7.46 -14.15
N TRP A 42 -2.91 -7.46 -12.81
CA TRP A 42 -1.79 -6.96 -12.03
C TRP A 42 -1.49 -7.87 -10.85
N LEU A 43 -0.25 -8.32 -10.74
CA LEU A 43 0.25 -9.12 -9.62
C LEU A 43 1.78 -9.01 -9.51
N CYS A 44 2.25 -8.51 -8.37
CA CYS A 44 3.66 -8.48 -7.99
C CYS A 44 3.93 -9.54 -6.92
N LEU A 45 4.94 -10.39 -7.12
CA LEU A 45 5.34 -11.43 -6.17
C LEU A 45 6.87 -11.48 -6.06
N PRO A 46 7.44 -11.70 -4.86
CA PRO A 46 6.75 -12.04 -3.61
C PRO A 46 6.33 -10.82 -2.76
N ARG A 47 6.65 -9.57 -3.17
CA ARG A 47 6.36 -8.32 -2.44
C ARG A 47 5.60 -7.34 -3.33
N PHE A 48 5.03 -6.27 -2.72
CA PHE A 48 4.36 -5.19 -3.45
C PHE A 48 5.26 -4.56 -4.52
N ASP A 49 6.53 -4.29 -4.19
CA ASP A 49 7.52 -3.64 -5.03
C ASP A 49 8.35 -4.59 -5.91
N SER A 50 8.05 -5.91 -5.88
CA SER A 50 8.66 -6.88 -6.79
C SER A 50 8.23 -6.64 -8.23
N GLU A 51 9.01 -7.16 -9.18
CA GLU A 51 8.64 -7.16 -10.59
C GLU A 51 7.34 -7.94 -10.80
N ALA A 52 6.41 -7.35 -11.57
CA ALA A 52 5.12 -7.97 -11.83
C ALA A 52 5.26 -9.23 -12.68
N CYS A 53 4.54 -10.30 -12.27
CA CYS A 53 4.37 -11.52 -13.05
C CYS A 53 3.08 -11.50 -13.90
N PHE A 54 2.15 -10.59 -13.61
CA PHE A 54 1.05 -10.20 -14.48
C PHE A 54 1.05 -8.68 -14.56
N ALA A 55 1.16 -8.13 -15.78
CA ALA A 55 1.27 -6.70 -16.05
C ALA A 55 0.40 -6.25 -17.24
N ALA A 56 -0.64 -7.02 -17.59
CA ALA A 56 -1.57 -6.65 -18.65
C ALA A 56 -2.25 -5.30 -18.38
N LEU A 57 -2.40 -4.92 -17.11
CA LEU A 57 -2.91 -3.61 -16.69
C LEU A 57 -2.17 -2.43 -17.32
N LEU A 58 -0.84 -2.55 -17.49
CA LEU A 58 0.01 -1.49 -18.07
C LEU A 58 0.41 -1.77 -19.53
N GLY A 59 -0.22 -2.74 -20.17
CA GLY A 59 0.11 -3.14 -21.51
C GLY A 59 -1.04 -3.86 -22.19
N ASP A 60 -0.80 -5.11 -22.56
CA ASP A 60 -1.80 -6.00 -23.17
C ASP A 60 -1.66 -7.44 -22.65
N ALA A 61 -2.47 -8.35 -23.18
CA ALA A 61 -2.43 -9.78 -22.83
C ALA A 61 -1.03 -10.44 -22.97
N GLY A 62 -0.17 -9.89 -23.80
CA GLY A 62 1.22 -10.34 -23.97
C GLY A 62 2.08 -10.08 -22.74
N ASN A 63 1.71 -9.12 -21.90
CA ASN A 63 2.43 -8.73 -20.69
C ASN A 63 2.07 -9.54 -19.44
N GLY A 64 1.16 -10.50 -19.56
CA GLY A 64 0.80 -11.44 -18.50
C GLY A 64 -0.52 -11.13 -17.81
N PHE A 65 -1.36 -12.16 -17.71
CA PHE A 65 -2.67 -12.10 -17.06
C PHE A 65 -3.15 -13.50 -16.67
N TRP A 66 -4.19 -13.56 -15.85
CA TRP A 66 -4.88 -14.80 -15.51
C TRP A 66 -6.39 -14.60 -15.48
N ARG A 67 -7.08 -14.99 -16.53
CA ARG A 67 -8.54 -14.91 -16.66
C ARG A 67 -9.20 -16.24 -16.36
N LEU A 68 -10.31 -16.19 -15.61
CA LEU A 68 -11.15 -17.33 -15.26
C LEU A 68 -12.61 -16.88 -15.33
N ALA A 69 -13.32 -17.25 -16.43
CA ALA A 69 -14.64 -16.74 -16.74
C ALA A 69 -15.47 -17.79 -17.53
N PRO A 70 -16.78 -17.60 -17.70
CA PRO A 70 -17.57 -18.37 -18.65
C PRO A 70 -16.95 -18.37 -20.05
N ALA A 71 -17.02 -19.51 -20.78
CA ALA A 71 -16.39 -19.66 -22.09
C ALA A 71 -16.92 -18.65 -23.12
N GLY A 72 -18.17 -18.18 -22.98
CA GLY A 72 -18.74 -17.10 -23.77
C GLY A 72 -18.22 -15.69 -23.43
N GLY A 73 -17.38 -15.56 -22.42
CA GLY A 73 -16.93 -14.28 -21.91
C GLY A 73 -18.02 -13.52 -21.17
N GLY A 74 -17.82 -12.20 -21.00
CA GLY A 74 -18.75 -11.29 -20.32
C GLY A 74 -18.17 -10.67 -19.08
N LYS A 75 -18.89 -9.70 -18.52
CA LYS A 75 -18.60 -9.08 -17.23
C LYS A 75 -19.45 -9.73 -16.14
N ALA A 76 -18.99 -9.63 -14.91
CA ALA A 76 -19.73 -10.07 -13.73
C ALA A 76 -21.12 -9.43 -13.68
N ALA A 77 -22.12 -10.22 -13.33
CA ALA A 77 -23.46 -9.73 -13.00
C ALA A 77 -23.45 -9.00 -11.65
N ARG A 78 -22.60 -9.45 -10.73
CA ARG A 78 -22.37 -8.82 -9.41
C ARG A 78 -21.03 -9.24 -8.84
N ARG A 79 -20.46 -8.34 -8.04
CA ARG A 79 -19.24 -8.59 -7.25
C ARG A 79 -19.45 -8.15 -5.81
N ARG A 80 -18.80 -8.81 -4.88
CA ARG A 80 -18.78 -8.40 -3.48
C ARG A 80 -17.62 -9.07 -2.74
N TYR A 81 -17.17 -8.47 -1.67
CA TYR A 81 -16.40 -9.20 -0.67
C TYR A 81 -17.34 -9.99 0.24
N ARG A 82 -16.91 -11.17 0.72
CA ARG A 82 -17.60 -11.91 1.77
C ARG A 82 -17.48 -11.13 3.09
N GLY A 83 -18.59 -10.57 3.59
CA GLY A 83 -18.60 -9.80 4.84
C GLY A 83 -17.55 -8.67 4.86
N GLU A 84 -16.93 -8.52 6.03
CA GLU A 84 -15.86 -7.55 6.28
C GLU A 84 -14.47 -8.20 6.04
N THR A 85 -14.27 -8.82 4.88
CA THR A 85 -13.05 -9.54 4.49
C THR A 85 -12.44 -9.02 3.20
N LEU A 86 -11.35 -9.65 2.74
CA LEU A 86 -10.74 -9.46 1.43
C LEU A 86 -10.89 -10.71 0.53
N VAL A 87 -11.87 -11.57 0.83
CA VAL A 87 -12.28 -12.69 -0.03
C VAL A 87 -13.32 -12.18 -1.02
N LEU A 88 -12.94 -12.12 -2.30
CA LEU A 88 -13.76 -11.53 -3.37
C LEU A 88 -14.61 -12.59 -4.05
N GLU A 89 -15.90 -12.34 -4.23
CA GLU A 89 -16.82 -13.12 -5.04
C GLU A 89 -17.18 -12.36 -6.31
N THR A 90 -17.00 -13.02 -7.45
CA THR A 90 -17.38 -12.52 -8.79
C THR A 90 -18.37 -13.50 -9.39
N GLU A 91 -19.63 -13.10 -9.57
CA GLU A 91 -20.69 -13.96 -10.11
C GLU A 91 -21.00 -13.60 -11.56
N PHE A 92 -21.16 -14.65 -12.40
CA PHE A 92 -21.52 -14.56 -13.80
C PHE A 92 -22.84 -15.29 -14.05
N ASP A 93 -23.80 -14.57 -14.59
CA ASP A 93 -25.06 -15.14 -15.07
C ASP A 93 -24.94 -15.44 -16.55
N THR A 94 -25.28 -16.68 -16.96
CA THR A 94 -25.28 -17.15 -18.34
C THR A 94 -26.63 -17.78 -18.68
N GLU A 95 -26.88 -18.06 -19.95
CA GLU A 95 -28.12 -18.78 -20.38
C GLU A 95 -28.20 -20.19 -19.76
N ASP A 96 -27.06 -20.83 -19.48
CA ASP A 96 -26.96 -22.19 -18.97
C ASP A 96 -26.95 -22.29 -17.44
N GLY A 97 -26.85 -21.15 -16.72
CA GLY A 97 -26.81 -21.10 -15.26
C GLY A 97 -25.96 -19.96 -14.72
N THR A 98 -25.76 -19.98 -13.42
CA THR A 98 -24.94 -19.01 -12.68
C THR A 98 -23.70 -19.70 -12.11
N VAL A 99 -22.54 -19.05 -12.25
CA VAL A 99 -21.28 -19.48 -11.69
C VAL A 99 -20.65 -18.35 -10.87
N ARG A 100 -19.94 -18.71 -9.81
CA ARG A 100 -19.20 -17.78 -8.96
C ARG A 100 -17.72 -18.13 -8.98
N VAL A 101 -16.86 -17.14 -9.10
CA VAL A 101 -15.42 -17.26 -8.84
C VAL A 101 -15.14 -16.62 -7.50
N VAL A 102 -14.49 -17.37 -6.60
CA VAL A 102 -14.06 -16.92 -5.28
C VAL A 102 -12.56 -16.74 -5.33
N ASP A 103 -12.08 -15.54 -5.10
CA ASP A 103 -10.67 -15.15 -5.21
C ASP A 103 -10.15 -14.66 -3.86
N CYS A 104 -8.99 -15.19 -3.43
CA CYS A 104 -8.27 -14.65 -2.27
C CYS A 104 -6.76 -14.90 -2.40
N MET A 105 -6.01 -14.17 -1.60
CA MET A 105 -4.61 -14.46 -1.27
C MET A 105 -4.58 -14.85 0.21
N PRO A 106 -4.32 -16.14 0.52
CA PRO A 106 -4.24 -16.62 1.90
C PRO A 106 -3.16 -15.86 2.68
N ILE A 107 -3.46 -15.53 3.95
CA ILE A 107 -2.48 -14.85 4.81
C ILE A 107 -1.21 -15.71 4.89
N ARG A 108 -0.09 -15.09 4.55
CA ARG A 108 1.17 -15.78 4.26
C ARG A 108 1.80 -16.42 5.49
N GLU A 109 1.97 -17.74 5.45
CA GLU A 109 2.80 -18.49 6.39
C GLU A 109 4.20 -18.76 5.83
N SER A 110 4.32 -19.04 4.52
CA SER A 110 5.59 -19.38 3.87
C SER A 110 5.72 -18.77 2.47
N HIS A 111 5.02 -19.33 1.49
CA HIS A 111 5.02 -18.86 0.11
C HIS A 111 3.76 -18.06 -0.20
N PRO A 112 3.84 -17.02 -1.05
CA PRO A 112 2.63 -16.34 -1.50
C PRO A 112 1.81 -17.24 -2.40
N GLU A 113 0.51 -17.24 -2.19
CA GLU A 113 -0.46 -17.99 -2.97
C GLU A 113 -1.61 -17.11 -3.45
N VAL A 114 -2.10 -17.39 -4.66
CA VAL A 114 -3.39 -16.89 -5.15
C VAL A 114 -4.31 -18.09 -5.31
N VAL A 115 -5.40 -18.10 -4.58
CA VAL A 115 -6.42 -19.14 -4.63
C VAL A 115 -7.64 -18.62 -5.36
N ARG A 116 -8.09 -19.37 -6.37
CA ARG A 116 -9.30 -19.12 -7.12
C ARG A 116 -10.16 -20.38 -7.16
N ILE A 117 -11.43 -20.30 -6.74
CA ILE A 117 -12.36 -21.42 -6.76
C ILE A 117 -13.54 -21.06 -7.65
N VAL A 118 -13.82 -21.90 -8.67
CA VAL A 118 -15.02 -21.78 -9.47
C VAL A 118 -16.12 -22.64 -8.84
N GLU A 119 -17.22 -22.00 -8.44
CA GLU A 119 -18.38 -22.63 -7.79
C GLU A 119 -19.59 -22.60 -8.74
N GLY A 120 -20.18 -23.76 -9.01
CA GLY A 120 -21.47 -23.84 -9.70
C GLY A 120 -22.61 -23.45 -8.76
N VAL A 121 -23.30 -22.35 -9.05
CA VAL A 121 -24.46 -21.87 -8.26
C VAL A 121 -25.76 -22.47 -8.78
N SER A 122 -25.97 -22.46 -10.10
CA SER A 122 -27.14 -23.07 -10.75
C SER A 122 -26.81 -23.53 -12.16
N GLY A 123 -27.54 -24.52 -12.67
CA GLY A 123 -27.34 -25.04 -14.03
C GLY A 123 -25.98 -25.73 -14.23
N THR A 124 -25.47 -25.68 -15.47
CA THR A 124 -24.17 -26.21 -15.85
C THR A 124 -23.49 -25.24 -16.80
N VAL A 125 -22.49 -24.53 -16.34
CA VAL A 125 -21.80 -23.45 -17.08
C VAL A 125 -20.49 -23.97 -17.66
N GLN A 126 -20.23 -23.65 -18.92
CA GLN A 126 -18.94 -23.89 -19.58
C GLN A 126 -17.98 -22.78 -19.17
N MET A 127 -16.85 -23.15 -18.59
CA MET A 127 -15.80 -22.24 -18.11
C MET A 127 -14.55 -22.33 -18.98
N ARG A 128 -13.84 -21.22 -19.06
CA ARG A 128 -12.52 -21.12 -19.69
C ARG A 128 -11.55 -20.41 -18.76
N MET A 129 -10.37 -20.97 -18.63
CA MET A 129 -9.20 -20.33 -18.02
C MET A 129 -8.20 -20.00 -19.12
N ASP A 130 -7.73 -18.77 -19.16
CA ASP A 130 -6.57 -18.32 -19.94
C ASP A 130 -5.54 -17.70 -18.99
N MET A 131 -4.30 -18.19 -19.03
CA MET A 131 -3.21 -17.70 -18.18
C MET A 131 -1.93 -17.52 -18.98
N ALA A 132 -1.45 -16.29 -19.06
CA ALA A 132 -0.15 -15.97 -19.64
C ALA A 132 0.81 -15.58 -18.51
N MET A 133 1.53 -16.55 -17.94
CA MET A 133 2.58 -16.26 -16.94
C MET A 133 3.75 -15.53 -17.62
N ARG A 134 4.19 -14.44 -17.02
CA ARG A 134 5.33 -13.62 -17.46
C ARG A 134 6.14 -13.22 -16.22
N PHE A 135 7.31 -12.63 -16.44
CA PHE A 135 8.11 -12.01 -15.38
C PHE A 135 8.70 -10.69 -15.90
N GLY A 136 9.27 -9.87 -15.02
CA GLY A 136 9.88 -8.61 -15.41
C GLY A 136 8.88 -7.68 -16.09
N TYR A 137 7.69 -7.49 -15.52
CA TYR A 137 6.63 -6.66 -16.11
C TYR A 137 6.26 -7.09 -17.55
N GLY A 138 6.15 -8.39 -17.78
CA GLY A 138 5.76 -8.93 -19.09
C GLY A 138 6.91 -9.15 -20.08
N ARG A 139 8.14 -8.69 -19.77
CA ARG A 139 9.31 -8.79 -20.68
C ARG A 139 9.80 -10.21 -20.86
N ILE A 140 9.73 -11.04 -19.80
CA ILE A 140 10.32 -12.36 -19.78
C ILE A 140 9.25 -13.43 -19.93
N VAL A 141 9.35 -14.25 -21.00
CA VAL A 141 8.54 -15.44 -21.19
C VAL A 141 9.20 -16.59 -20.45
N PRO A 142 8.56 -17.21 -19.44
CA PRO A 142 9.18 -18.25 -18.64
C PRO A 142 9.34 -19.58 -19.38
N TRP A 143 10.19 -20.43 -18.84
CA TRP A 143 10.24 -21.83 -19.21
C TRP A 143 9.14 -22.59 -18.46
N VAL A 144 8.09 -22.99 -19.19
CA VAL A 144 6.91 -23.69 -18.61
C VAL A 144 7.06 -25.20 -18.82
N ARG A 145 6.87 -25.96 -17.74
CA ARG A 145 6.90 -27.44 -17.76
C ARG A 145 5.97 -28.02 -16.70
N ARG A 146 5.62 -29.30 -16.87
CA ARG A 146 4.86 -30.05 -15.86
C ARG A 146 5.82 -30.90 -15.03
N VAL A 147 5.80 -30.73 -13.70
CA VAL A 147 6.63 -31.44 -12.74
C VAL A 147 5.75 -31.90 -11.59
N ASP A 148 5.73 -33.19 -11.29
CA ASP A 148 4.98 -33.80 -10.18
C ASP A 148 3.48 -33.35 -10.08
N GLY A 149 2.84 -33.20 -11.25
CA GLY A 149 1.44 -32.78 -11.36
C GLY A 149 1.21 -31.26 -11.36
N LEU A 150 2.24 -30.46 -11.05
CA LEU A 150 2.20 -28.99 -11.08
C LEU A 150 2.63 -28.48 -12.46
N LEU A 151 2.01 -27.40 -12.93
CA LEU A 151 2.52 -26.62 -14.05
C LEU A 151 3.46 -25.55 -13.50
N THR A 152 4.76 -25.69 -13.72
CA THR A 152 5.78 -24.75 -13.23
C THR A 152 6.27 -23.83 -14.33
N ALA A 153 6.45 -22.55 -14.00
CA ALA A 153 7.03 -21.52 -14.85
C ALA A 153 8.24 -20.90 -14.15
N LEU A 154 9.43 -20.95 -14.77
CA LEU A 154 10.67 -20.47 -14.17
C LEU A 154 11.31 -19.40 -15.04
N ALA A 155 11.78 -18.31 -14.41
CA ALA A 155 12.58 -17.27 -15.06
C ALA A 155 13.47 -16.54 -14.04
N GLY A 156 14.79 -16.62 -14.22
CA GLY A 156 15.73 -15.99 -13.29
C GLY A 156 15.57 -16.54 -11.86
N PRO A 157 15.42 -15.68 -10.84
CA PRO A 157 15.27 -16.11 -9.45
C PRO A 157 13.86 -16.61 -9.13
N ASP A 158 12.88 -16.39 -10.02
CA ASP A 158 11.46 -16.55 -9.73
C ASP A 158 10.88 -17.84 -10.31
N GLY A 159 9.96 -18.45 -9.58
CA GLY A 159 9.17 -19.59 -9.98
C GLY A 159 7.71 -19.42 -9.64
N LEU A 160 6.82 -19.82 -10.55
CA LEU A 160 5.38 -19.95 -10.31
C LEU A 160 4.97 -21.42 -10.50
N ALA A 161 4.11 -21.93 -9.63
CA ALA A 161 3.53 -23.26 -9.71
C ALA A 161 2.01 -23.18 -9.69
N LEU A 162 1.36 -23.62 -10.78
CA LEU A 162 -0.09 -23.73 -10.85
C LEU A 162 -0.53 -25.16 -10.58
N TRP A 163 -1.43 -25.33 -9.65
CA TRP A 163 -2.16 -26.56 -9.39
C TRP A 163 -3.65 -26.40 -9.67
N THR A 164 -4.26 -27.38 -10.27
CA THR A 164 -5.71 -27.48 -10.47
C THR A 164 -6.11 -28.91 -10.77
N THR A 165 -7.39 -29.25 -10.58
CA THR A 165 -7.97 -30.57 -10.91
C THR A 165 -8.36 -30.74 -12.36
N VAL A 166 -8.39 -29.64 -13.15
CA VAL A 166 -8.76 -29.70 -14.57
C VAL A 166 -7.53 -29.84 -15.48
N HIS A 167 -7.75 -30.41 -16.67
CA HIS A 167 -6.70 -30.55 -17.66
C HIS A 167 -6.31 -29.20 -18.26
N THR A 168 -5.02 -28.85 -18.19
CA THR A 168 -4.45 -27.65 -18.82
C THR A 168 -3.61 -28.02 -20.03
N ARG A 169 -3.66 -27.18 -21.09
CA ARG A 169 -2.83 -27.29 -22.30
C ARG A 169 -2.18 -25.94 -22.63
N GLY A 170 -1.12 -25.98 -23.40
CA GLY A 170 -0.45 -24.76 -23.90
C GLY A 170 -1.01 -24.38 -25.28
N GLU A 171 -1.36 -23.10 -25.45
CA GLU A 171 -1.75 -22.48 -26.72
C GLU A 171 -1.05 -21.11 -26.85
N ASP A 172 -0.27 -20.87 -27.90
CA ASP A 172 0.34 -19.58 -28.21
C ASP A 172 1.03 -18.88 -26.99
N ARG A 173 1.83 -19.63 -26.20
CA ARG A 173 2.49 -19.19 -24.96
C ARG A 173 1.51 -18.79 -23.84
N THR A 174 0.27 -19.27 -23.91
CA THR A 174 -0.77 -19.16 -22.89
C THR A 174 -1.13 -20.55 -22.41
N THR A 175 -1.41 -20.72 -21.13
CA THR A 175 -1.98 -21.93 -20.56
C THR A 175 -3.49 -21.83 -20.58
N VAL A 176 -4.17 -22.81 -21.13
CA VAL A 176 -5.63 -22.82 -21.30
C VAL A 176 -6.23 -24.04 -20.63
N ALA A 177 -7.40 -23.88 -20.01
CA ALA A 177 -8.27 -24.97 -19.59
C ALA A 177 -9.71 -24.66 -19.98
N GLU A 178 -10.43 -25.68 -20.44
CA GLU A 178 -11.86 -25.64 -20.71
C GLU A 178 -12.53 -26.76 -19.91
N PHE A 179 -13.56 -26.42 -19.16
CA PHE A 179 -14.25 -27.35 -18.26
C PHE A 179 -15.69 -26.90 -17.99
N SER A 180 -16.51 -27.84 -17.51
CA SER A 180 -17.89 -27.54 -17.11
C SER A 180 -18.00 -27.56 -15.60
N VAL A 181 -18.83 -26.68 -15.04
CA VAL A 181 -19.15 -26.65 -13.61
C VAL A 181 -20.67 -26.70 -13.45
N SER A 182 -21.18 -27.73 -12.76
CA SER A 182 -22.59 -27.89 -12.41
C SER A 182 -22.88 -27.36 -11.01
N ALA A 183 -24.12 -27.06 -10.71
CA ALA A 183 -24.57 -26.62 -9.40
C ALA A 183 -24.03 -27.53 -8.27
N GLY A 184 -23.38 -26.91 -7.26
CA GLY A 184 -22.75 -27.59 -6.11
C GLY A 184 -21.34 -28.17 -6.40
N GLN A 185 -20.81 -28.03 -7.62
CA GLN A 185 -19.44 -28.40 -7.91
C GLN A 185 -18.47 -27.25 -7.63
N HIS A 186 -17.23 -27.60 -7.26
CA HIS A 186 -16.13 -26.67 -7.00
C HIS A 186 -14.91 -27.10 -7.81
N VAL A 187 -14.29 -26.16 -8.52
CA VAL A 187 -13.04 -26.40 -9.28
C VAL A 187 -11.98 -25.40 -8.78
N PRO A 188 -11.00 -25.91 -8.00
CA PRO A 188 -9.96 -25.07 -7.43
C PRO A 188 -8.78 -24.86 -8.39
N PHE A 189 -8.14 -23.68 -8.23
CA PHE A 189 -6.87 -23.29 -8.82
C PHE A 189 -6.02 -22.64 -7.74
N VAL A 190 -4.77 -23.07 -7.58
CA VAL A 190 -3.81 -22.49 -6.64
C VAL A 190 -2.54 -22.15 -7.41
N LEU A 191 -2.18 -20.88 -7.41
CA LEU A 191 -0.93 -20.35 -7.96
C LEU A 191 -0.02 -19.98 -6.82
N THR A 192 1.17 -20.62 -6.74
CA THR A 192 2.17 -20.40 -5.68
C THR A 192 3.46 -19.86 -6.28
N TRP A 193 4.00 -18.78 -5.74
CA TRP A 193 5.35 -18.31 -6.05
C TRP A 193 6.37 -19.01 -5.16
N PHE A 194 7.55 -19.28 -5.70
CA PHE A 194 8.69 -19.85 -4.96
C PHE A 194 10.02 -19.44 -5.59
N PRO A 195 11.14 -19.39 -4.81
CA PRO A 195 12.47 -19.18 -5.36
C PRO A 195 12.83 -20.28 -6.36
N SER A 196 13.24 -19.92 -7.58
CA SER A 196 13.43 -20.88 -8.68
C SER A 196 14.47 -21.98 -8.43
N HIS A 197 15.38 -21.77 -7.45
CA HIS A 197 16.39 -22.75 -7.02
C HIS A 197 15.86 -23.75 -5.99
N GLU A 198 14.63 -23.56 -5.50
CA GLU A 198 13.96 -24.48 -4.59
C GLU A 198 13.02 -25.42 -5.35
N ALA A 199 12.57 -26.47 -4.68
CA ALA A 199 11.51 -27.31 -5.21
C ALA A 199 10.16 -26.59 -5.13
N ALA A 200 9.33 -26.73 -6.17
CA ALA A 200 7.97 -26.17 -6.15
C ALA A 200 7.20 -26.67 -4.91
N PRO A 201 6.58 -25.78 -4.13
CA PRO A 201 5.85 -26.17 -2.93
C PRO A 201 4.60 -26.98 -3.28
N ARG A 202 4.14 -27.78 -2.33
CA ARG A 202 2.84 -28.46 -2.47
C ARG A 202 1.74 -27.43 -2.31
N PRO A 203 0.69 -27.47 -3.16
CA PRO A 203 -0.43 -26.55 -3.06
C PRO A 203 -1.18 -26.75 -1.74
N THR A 204 -1.66 -25.65 -1.18
CA THR A 204 -2.58 -25.66 -0.04
C THR A 204 -3.95 -26.22 -0.47
N ASP A 205 -4.73 -26.78 0.47
CA ASP A 205 -6.12 -27.09 0.22
C ASP A 205 -6.90 -25.78 0.01
N ALA A 206 -7.39 -25.57 -1.20
CA ALA A 206 -7.98 -24.30 -1.62
C ALA A 206 -9.21 -23.89 -0.78
N VAL A 207 -10.08 -24.86 -0.41
CA VAL A 207 -11.29 -24.57 0.38
C VAL A 207 -10.88 -24.18 1.80
N PHE A 208 -9.98 -24.95 2.41
CA PHE A 208 -9.44 -24.63 3.71
C PHE A 208 -8.75 -23.26 3.76
N ALA A 209 -7.98 -22.93 2.71
CA ALA A 209 -7.28 -21.65 2.60
C ALA A 209 -8.24 -20.45 2.52
N VAL A 210 -9.37 -20.60 1.79
CA VAL A 210 -10.42 -19.56 1.73
C VAL A 210 -11.07 -19.39 3.09
N ASP A 211 -11.47 -20.49 3.77
CA ASP A 211 -12.13 -20.45 5.07
C ASP A 211 -11.23 -19.80 6.15
N GLU A 212 -9.95 -20.17 6.20
CA GLU A 212 -8.97 -19.58 7.13
C GLU A 212 -8.71 -18.09 6.83
N THR A 213 -8.66 -17.72 5.54
CA THR A 213 -8.51 -16.32 5.12
C THR A 213 -9.71 -15.48 5.53
N GLU A 214 -10.92 -15.99 5.34
CA GLU A 214 -12.17 -15.34 5.72
C GLU A 214 -12.19 -15.13 7.25
N LEU A 215 -11.93 -16.16 8.04
CA LEU A 215 -11.89 -16.09 9.49
C LEU A 215 -10.85 -15.07 10.00
N TRP A 216 -9.67 -15.04 9.41
CA TRP A 216 -8.61 -14.10 9.79
C TRP A 216 -9.03 -12.64 9.56
N TRP A 217 -9.64 -12.34 8.40
CA TRP A 217 -10.13 -11.00 8.11
C TRP A 217 -11.31 -10.59 8.99
N GLU A 218 -12.24 -11.53 9.30
CA GLU A 218 -13.34 -11.28 10.21
C GLU A 218 -12.85 -10.99 11.64
N GLU A 219 -11.88 -11.76 12.15
CA GLU A 219 -11.25 -11.50 13.44
C GLU A 219 -10.51 -10.16 13.49
N TRP A 220 -9.88 -9.79 12.38
CA TRP A 220 -9.19 -8.50 12.28
C TRP A 220 -10.19 -7.33 12.21
N SER A 221 -11.18 -7.39 11.32
CA SER A 221 -12.17 -6.31 11.12
C SER A 221 -13.08 -6.10 12.34
N ALA A 222 -13.35 -7.16 13.12
CA ALA A 222 -14.13 -7.08 14.36
C ALA A 222 -13.51 -6.19 15.45
N GLN A 223 -12.24 -5.76 15.30
CA GLN A 223 -11.59 -4.83 16.23
C GLN A 223 -12.03 -3.39 15.99
N CYS A 224 -12.68 -3.09 14.84
CA CYS A 224 -13.08 -1.74 14.49
C CYS A 224 -14.03 -1.13 15.51
N THR A 225 -13.62 0.00 16.07
CA THR A 225 -14.38 0.74 17.11
C THR A 225 -15.32 1.79 16.53
N PHE A 226 -15.29 2.03 15.22
CA PHE A 226 -16.17 3.03 14.60
C PHE A 226 -17.63 2.57 14.64
N GLU A 227 -18.49 3.41 15.17
CA GLU A 227 -19.93 3.24 15.16
C GLU A 227 -20.59 4.44 14.46
N GLY A 228 -21.57 4.19 13.59
CA GLY A 228 -22.32 5.25 12.93
C GLY A 228 -22.69 4.94 11.48
N GLU A 229 -23.25 5.94 10.81
CA GLU A 229 -23.81 5.83 9.46
C GLU A 229 -22.82 5.33 8.40
N TRP A 230 -21.53 5.65 8.56
CA TRP A 230 -20.51 5.36 7.55
C TRP A 230 -19.63 4.15 7.89
N ARG A 231 -20.07 3.28 8.83
CA ARG A 231 -19.27 2.14 9.31
C ARG A 231 -18.77 1.25 8.17
N ASP A 232 -19.62 0.93 7.21
CA ASP A 232 -19.24 0.08 6.07
C ASP A 232 -18.10 0.70 5.24
N ALA A 233 -18.15 2.01 5.01
CA ALA A 233 -17.10 2.73 4.28
C ALA A 233 -15.79 2.78 5.07
N VAL A 234 -15.87 3.02 6.38
CA VAL A 234 -14.71 3.06 7.28
C VAL A 234 -14.05 1.68 7.37
N VAL A 235 -14.82 0.63 7.63
CA VAL A 235 -14.27 -0.73 7.74
C VAL A 235 -13.64 -1.17 6.42
N ARG A 236 -14.30 -0.93 5.26
CA ARG A 236 -13.72 -1.24 3.96
C ARG A 236 -12.41 -0.50 3.73
N SER A 237 -12.34 0.78 4.10
CA SER A 237 -11.11 1.57 3.98
C SER A 237 -10.00 1.05 4.90
N LEU A 238 -10.31 0.68 6.15
CA LEU A 238 -9.34 0.10 7.07
C LEU A 238 -8.82 -1.27 6.60
N ILE A 239 -9.69 -2.13 6.03
CA ILE A 239 -9.29 -3.40 5.39
C ILE A 239 -8.35 -3.13 4.20
N THR A 240 -8.63 -2.11 3.38
CA THR A 240 -7.76 -1.71 2.27
C THR A 240 -6.38 -1.26 2.77
N LEU A 241 -6.32 -0.43 3.81
CA LEU A 241 -5.07 0.00 4.43
C LEU A 241 -4.29 -1.19 5.02
N LYS A 242 -4.98 -2.14 5.65
CA LYS A 242 -4.35 -3.37 6.14
C LYS A 242 -3.80 -4.22 4.99
N ALA A 243 -4.53 -4.32 3.88
CA ALA A 243 -4.08 -5.04 2.69
C ALA A 243 -2.85 -4.41 2.04
N LEU A 244 -2.67 -3.08 2.15
CA LEU A 244 -1.50 -2.33 1.69
C LEU A 244 -0.35 -2.29 2.72
N THR A 245 -0.53 -2.88 3.90
CA THR A 245 0.52 -2.96 4.93
C THR A 245 1.45 -4.13 4.65
N TYR A 246 2.75 -3.87 4.57
CA TYR A 246 3.77 -4.92 4.52
C TYR A 246 4.00 -5.47 5.92
N HIS A 247 3.30 -6.54 6.24
CA HIS A 247 3.23 -7.13 7.59
C HIS A 247 4.59 -7.36 8.27
N PRO A 248 5.66 -7.83 7.56
CA PRO A 248 6.95 -8.10 8.23
C PRO A 248 7.59 -6.88 8.86
N THR A 249 7.30 -5.68 8.39
CA THR A 249 7.97 -4.46 8.85
C THR A 249 7.02 -3.41 9.41
N GLY A 250 5.74 -3.44 9.01
CA GLY A 250 4.73 -2.45 9.36
C GLY A 250 4.65 -1.28 8.36
N GLY A 251 5.50 -1.23 7.31
CA GLY A 251 5.43 -0.21 6.27
C GLY A 251 4.13 -0.31 5.47
N ILE A 252 3.53 0.83 5.11
CA ILE A 252 2.29 0.88 4.33
C ILE A 252 2.59 1.53 2.99
N VAL A 253 2.40 0.77 1.89
CA VAL A 253 2.61 1.30 0.54
C VAL A 253 1.45 2.21 0.13
N ALA A 254 1.76 3.28 -0.62
CA ALA A 254 0.75 4.25 -1.04
C ALA A 254 -0.29 3.64 -1.98
N ALA A 255 0.10 2.67 -2.83
CA ALA A 255 -0.82 1.86 -3.63
C ALA A 255 -0.20 0.51 -3.99
N ALA A 256 -1.04 -0.45 -4.42
CA ALA A 256 -0.58 -1.75 -4.93
C ALA A 256 -0.04 -1.68 -6.36
N THR A 257 -0.18 -0.55 -7.05
CA THR A 257 0.13 -0.35 -8.47
C THR A 257 1.24 0.65 -8.71
N THR A 258 1.78 0.62 -9.91
CA THR A 258 2.63 1.66 -10.48
C THR A 258 2.00 2.22 -11.75
N SER A 259 2.32 3.46 -12.08
CA SER A 259 2.13 4.07 -13.40
C SER A 259 0.72 4.03 -13.96
N LEU A 260 -0.29 3.95 -13.11
CA LEU A 260 -1.65 4.32 -13.50
C LEU A 260 -1.72 5.85 -13.59
N PRO A 261 -2.27 6.41 -14.68
CA PRO A 261 -2.13 7.82 -14.97
C PRO A 261 -3.09 8.71 -14.16
N GLU A 262 -2.62 9.87 -13.74
CA GLU A 262 -3.45 10.96 -13.20
C GLU A 262 -4.38 11.57 -14.27
N THR A 263 -4.02 11.39 -15.55
CA THR A 263 -4.83 11.77 -16.72
C THR A 263 -4.73 10.70 -17.79
N LEU A 264 -5.86 10.20 -18.29
CA LEU A 264 -5.88 9.18 -19.33
C LEU A 264 -5.09 9.61 -20.57
N GLY A 265 -4.11 8.78 -20.99
CA GLY A 265 -3.18 9.08 -22.07
C GLY A 265 -2.10 10.11 -21.73
N GLY A 266 -1.98 10.52 -20.46
CA GLY A 266 -1.02 11.51 -19.97
C GLY A 266 0.36 10.95 -19.62
N GLU A 267 1.23 11.85 -19.12
CA GLU A 267 2.62 11.54 -18.74
C GLU A 267 2.86 11.48 -17.23
N ARG A 268 1.84 11.78 -16.40
CA ARG A 268 1.90 11.78 -14.95
C ARG A 268 1.60 10.37 -14.44
N ASN A 269 2.62 9.51 -14.47
CA ASN A 269 2.54 8.08 -14.20
C ASN A 269 3.66 7.70 -13.23
N TRP A 270 3.34 7.44 -11.96
CA TRP A 270 4.32 7.28 -10.88
C TRP A 270 4.23 5.92 -10.22
N ASP A 271 5.34 5.44 -9.62
CA ASP A 271 5.34 4.20 -8.85
C ASP A 271 4.98 4.48 -7.39
N TYR A 272 3.85 3.94 -6.93
CA TYR A 272 3.32 4.14 -5.59
C TYR A 272 3.42 2.91 -4.68
N ARG A 273 4.21 1.91 -5.07
CA ARG A 273 4.44 0.71 -4.27
C ARG A 273 5.47 0.92 -3.14
N TYR A 274 5.62 2.17 -2.69
CA TYR A 274 6.52 2.64 -1.64
C TYR A 274 5.75 3.31 -0.51
N CYS A 275 6.44 3.54 0.61
CA CYS A 275 5.88 4.10 1.83
C CYS A 275 6.29 5.58 1.96
N TRP A 276 5.32 6.49 1.90
CA TRP A 276 5.53 7.92 2.09
C TRP A 276 5.47 8.33 3.55
N LEU A 277 6.37 9.22 3.98
CA LEU A 277 6.34 9.79 5.33
C LEU A 277 5.18 10.80 5.51
N ARG A 278 4.79 11.51 4.45
CA ARG A 278 3.65 12.44 4.44
C ARG A 278 2.34 11.76 4.90
N ASP A 279 2.11 10.55 4.45
CA ASP A 279 0.88 9.80 4.73
C ASP A 279 0.87 9.22 6.16
N ALA A 280 1.99 9.35 6.83
CA ALA A 280 2.35 8.72 8.09
C ALA A 280 1.39 9.06 9.23
N THR A 281 1.23 10.35 9.52
CA THR A 281 0.41 10.83 10.64
C THR A 281 -1.05 10.46 10.47
N LEU A 282 -1.60 10.73 9.29
CA LEU A 282 -3.01 10.46 9.01
C LEU A 282 -3.31 8.95 9.06
N THR A 283 -2.37 8.11 8.60
CA THR A 283 -2.50 6.65 8.66
C THR A 283 -2.48 6.16 10.10
N LEU A 284 -1.51 6.64 10.91
CA LEU A 284 -1.43 6.30 12.33
C LEU A 284 -2.73 6.69 13.06
N GLN A 285 -3.22 7.90 12.83
CA GLN A 285 -4.47 8.38 13.42
C GLN A 285 -5.67 7.51 13.01
N SER A 286 -5.78 7.14 11.72
CA SER A 286 -6.86 6.27 11.22
C SER A 286 -6.85 4.91 11.91
N LEU A 287 -5.67 4.29 12.04
CA LEU A 287 -5.52 2.98 12.69
C LEU A 287 -5.82 3.06 14.19
N MET A 288 -5.29 4.07 14.88
CA MET A 288 -5.52 4.24 16.33
C MET A 288 -6.98 4.51 16.65
N ARG A 289 -7.62 5.43 15.92
CA ARG A 289 -9.06 5.73 16.06
C ARG A 289 -9.92 4.49 15.75
N GLY A 290 -9.52 3.71 14.75
CA GLY A 290 -10.17 2.46 14.37
C GLY A 290 -10.02 1.34 15.38
N GLY A 291 -9.16 1.46 16.42
CA GLY A 291 -8.88 0.43 17.40
C GLY A 291 -7.72 -0.51 17.04
N TYR A 292 -7.00 -0.24 15.95
CA TYR A 292 -5.92 -1.09 15.43
C TYR A 292 -4.55 -0.68 15.98
N HIS A 293 -4.40 -0.76 17.29
CA HIS A 293 -3.18 -0.32 17.99
C HIS A 293 -1.93 -1.11 17.61
N GLN A 294 -2.07 -2.40 17.25
CA GLN A 294 -0.93 -3.23 16.86
C GLN A 294 -0.32 -2.77 15.53
N GLU A 295 -1.17 -2.47 14.56
CA GLU A 295 -0.78 -1.93 13.27
C GLU A 295 -0.15 -0.54 13.41
N ALA A 296 -0.74 0.31 14.23
CA ALA A 296 -0.21 1.63 14.53
C ALA A 296 1.19 1.57 15.15
N MET A 297 1.40 0.66 16.11
CA MET A 297 2.72 0.43 16.71
C MET A 297 3.72 -0.15 15.72
N ALA A 298 3.32 -1.13 14.91
CA ALA A 298 4.20 -1.72 13.89
C ALA A 298 4.64 -0.68 12.87
N TRP A 299 3.72 0.20 12.45
CA TRP A 299 4.01 1.31 11.55
C TRP A 299 4.95 2.34 12.20
N ARG A 300 4.70 2.75 13.45
CA ARG A 300 5.60 3.64 14.21
C ARG A 300 7.01 3.05 14.29
N ASP A 301 7.12 1.76 14.61
CA ASP A 301 8.41 1.10 14.71
C ASP A 301 9.12 0.99 13.35
N TRP A 302 8.36 0.84 12.26
CA TRP A 302 8.87 0.95 10.90
C TRP A 302 9.40 2.36 10.63
N LEU A 303 8.61 3.40 10.94
CA LEU A 303 8.97 4.79 10.77
C LEU A 303 10.29 5.12 11.45
N LEU A 304 10.43 4.77 12.75
CA LEU A 304 11.66 5.00 13.50
C LEU A 304 12.88 4.33 12.85
N ARG A 305 12.72 3.14 12.25
CA ARG A 305 13.82 2.48 11.52
C ARG A 305 14.11 3.16 10.18
N ALA A 306 13.10 3.57 9.45
CA ALA A 306 13.26 4.20 8.14
C ALA A 306 13.97 5.55 8.23
N VAL A 307 13.59 6.37 9.22
CA VAL A 307 14.18 7.71 9.42
C VAL A 307 15.49 7.69 10.20
N ALA A 308 15.91 6.54 10.76
CA ALA A 308 17.16 6.44 11.50
C ALA A 308 18.35 6.78 10.60
N GLY A 309 19.19 7.74 11.03
CA GLY A 309 20.35 8.21 10.28
C GLY A 309 20.58 9.71 10.46
N ASP A 310 21.26 10.33 9.49
CA ASP A 310 21.43 11.79 9.48
C ASP A 310 20.08 12.44 9.11
N ALA A 311 19.65 13.38 9.91
CA ALA A 311 18.40 14.11 9.69
C ALA A 311 18.37 14.88 8.36
N ALA A 312 19.54 15.32 7.86
CA ALA A 312 19.65 15.99 6.56
C ALA A 312 19.44 15.06 5.36
N ASP A 313 19.60 13.74 5.56
CA ASP A 313 19.43 12.69 4.56
C ASP A 313 18.04 12.03 4.63
N LEU A 314 17.09 12.63 5.35
CA LEU A 314 15.72 12.13 5.43
C LEU A 314 15.08 12.16 4.07
N GLN A 315 14.61 10.98 3.60
CA GLN A 315 13.87 10.86 2.35
C GLN A 315 12.36 11.03 2.59
N ILE A 316 11.65 11.44 1.56
CA ILE A 316 10.19 11.57 1.63
C ILE A 316 9.47 10.23 1.58
N MET A 317 10.12 9.21 0.99
CA MET A 317 9.59 7.86 0.85
C MET A 317 10.69 6.81 0.95
N TYR A 318 10.28 5.58 1.27
CA TYR A 318 11.15 4.41 1.44
C TYR A 318 10.47 3.17 0.86
N GLY A 319 11.26 2.14 0.56
CA GLY A 319 10.71 0.82 0.25
C GLY A 319 9.94 0.21 1.44
N PRO A 320 9.11 -0.83 1.22
CA PRO A 320 8.28 -1.44 2.27
C PRO A 320 9.07 -1.95 3.48
N ALA A 321 10.33 -2.33 3.31
CA ALA A 321 11.20 -2.75 4.40
C ALA A 321 12.18 -1.65 4.88
N GLY A 322 12.05 -0.40 4.37
CA GLY A 322 12.89 0.74 4.71
C GLY A 322 14.05 0.95 3.73
N GLU A 323 13.96 0.39 2.53
CA GLU A 323 14.96 0.60 1.48
C GLU A 323 15.00 2.07 1.05
N ARG A 324 16.23 2.62 0.95
CA ARG A 324 16.47 4.01 0.58
C ARG A 324 16.70 4.21 -0.91
N ARG A 325 17.09 3.17 -1.64
CA ARG A 325 17.38 3.25 -3.06
C ARG A 325 16.14 2.91 -3.88
N LEU A 326 15.53 3.89 -4.49
CA LEU A 326 14.29 3.79 -5.26
C LEU A 326 14.51 4.32 -6.69
N ASP A 327 15.58 3.89 -7.35
CA ASP A 327 15.98 4.39 -8.67
C ASP A 327 14.83 4.32 -9.68
N GLU A 328 14.44 5.46 -10.25
CA GLU A 328 13.40 5.55 -11.29
C GLU A 328 13.99 5.17 -12.65
N TRP A 329 13.26 4.32 -13.37
CA TRP A 329 13.56 3.98 -14.75
C TRP A 329 12.27 3.73 -15.56
N GLU A 330 12.34 3.77 -16.88
CA GLU A 330 11.19 3.61 -17.76
C GLU A 330 11.15 2.22 -18.39
N ALA A 331 9.98 1.56 -18.35
CA ALA A 331 9.72 0.28 -18.99
C ALA A 331 9.16 0.52 -20.41
N ASP A 332 10.06 0.75 -21.36
CA ASP A 332 9.77 1.15 -22.74
C ASP A 332 9.02 0.10 -23.59
N TRP A 333 8.91 -1.14 -23.09
CA TRP A 333 8.16 -2.23 -23.73
C TRP A 333 6.68 -2.30 -23.28
N LEU A 334 6.27 -1.50 -22.31
CA LEU A 334 4.89 -1.35 -21.88
C LEU A 334 4.26 -0.12 -22.54
N SER A 335 3.06 -0.30 -23.10
CA SER A 335 2.34 0.80 -23.75
C SER A 335 1.73 1.80 -22.75
N GLY A 336 1.68 1.44 -21.47
CA GLY A 336 0.97 2.17 -20.43
C GLY A 336 -0.55 1.93 -20.45
N TYR A 337 -1.18 2.21 -19.31
CA TYR A 337 -2.63 2.09 -19.15
C TYR A 337 -3.35 3.06 -20.09
N GLU A 338 -4.22 2.53 -20.96
CA GLU A 338 -4.92 3.30 -22.02
C GLU A 338 -3.95 4.18 -22.86
N GLY A 339 -2.69 3.73 -23.04
CA GLY A 339 -1.68 4.42 -23.81
C GLY A 339 -0.97 5.56 -23.06
N ALA A 340 -1.15 5.68 -21.74
CA ALA A 340 -0.46 6.65 -20.92
C ALA A 340 1.01 6.23 -20.70
N ALA A 341 1.93 7.02 -21.21
CA ALA A 341 3.36 6.74 -21.16
C ALA A 341 4.15 7.99 -20.70
N PRO A 342 5.34 7.78 -20.11
CA PRO A 342 6.07 6.52 -19.90
C PRO A 342 5.51 5.68 -18.72
N VAL A 343 5.78 4.37 -18.73
CA VAL A 343 5.60 3.51 -17.57
C VAL A 343 6.86 3.58 -16.72
N ARG A 344 6.76 4.12 -15.52
CA ARG A 344 7.87 4.31 -14.58
C ARG A 344 7.88 3.25 -13.49
N ILE A 345 9.07 2.78 -13.16
CA ILE A 345 9.36 1.87 -12.05
C ILE A 345 10.40 2.55 -11.18
N GLY A 346 10.22 2.52 -9.87
CA GLY A 346 10.98 3.38 -8.98
C GLY A 346 10.39 4.78 -8.93
N ASN A 347 10.93 5.65 -8.05
CA ASN A 347 10.41 7.01 -7.91
C ASN A 347 11.53 8.00 -7.58
N ALA A 348 11.85 8.90 -8.52
CA ALA A 348 12.91 9.89 -8.38
C ALA A 348 12.62 10.96 -7.32
N ALA A 349 11.35 11.14 -6.90
CA ALA A 349 11.01 12.07 -5.84
C ALA A 349 11.60 11.67 -4.48
N ALA A 350 12.04 10.40 -4.32
CA ALA A 350 12.77 9.95 -3.13
C ALA A 350 14.02 10.80 -2.81
N GLY A 351 14.61 11.47 -3.79
CA GLY A 351 15.76 12.37 -3.62
C GLY A 351 15.41 13.85 -3.36
N GLN A 352 14.14 14.19 -3.22
CA GLN A 352 13.70 15.58 -2.96
C GLN A 352 13.90 15.99 -1.51
N LEU A 353 14.08 17.29 -1.27
CA LEU A 353 13.99 17.89 0.05
C LEU A 353 12.58 18.41 0.27
N GLN A 354 11.88 17.87 1.25
CA GLN A 354 10.57 18.35 1.67
C GLN A 354 10.56 18.61 3.18
N LEU A 355 10.24 19.83 3.57
CA LEU A 355 10.25 20.24 4.99
C LEU A 355 9.01 19.75 5.73
N ASP A 356 7.93 19.45 5.04
CA ASP A 356 6.69 18.95 5.61
C ASP A 356 6.86 17.57 6.27
N VAL A 357 7.71 16.69 5.73
CA VAL A 357 7.93 15.35 6.30
C VAL A 357 8.43 15.36 7.74
N TYR A 358 9.17 16.39 8.15
CA TYR A 358 9.59 16.53 9.54
C TYR A 358 8.40 16.79 10.47
N GLY A 359 7.45 17.64 10.01
CA GLY A 359 6.21 17.90 10.73
C GLY A 359 5.33 16.66 10.83
N GLU A 360 5.24 15.89 9.76
CA GLU A 360 4.48 14.63 9.73
C GLU A 360 5.06 13.59 10.69
N VAL A 361 6.37 13.35 10.64
CA VAL A 361 7.03 12.41 11.55
C VAL A 361 6.85 12.83 13.02
N MET A 362 7.11 14.10 13.34
CA MET A 362 6.97 14.61 14.71
C MET A 362 5.52 14.55 15.19
N SER A 363 4.54 14.80 14.31
CA SER A 363 3.12 14.73 14.65
C SER A 363 2.68 13.29 14.94
N ALA A 364 3.13 12.33 14.11
CA ALA A 364 2.85 10.91 14.32
C ALA A 364 3.41 10.38 15.64
N LEU A 365 4.67 10.71 15.95
CA LEU A 365 5.33 10.28 17.19
C LEU A 365 4.71 10.93 18.43
N PHE A 366 4.34 12.22 18.35
CA PHE A 366 3.63 12.92 19.41
C PHE A 366 2.25 12.29 19.68
N ASP A 367 1.47 11.98 18.65
CA ASP A 367 0.15 11.34 18.81
C ASP A 367 0.26 9.96 19.45
N SER A 368 1.27 9.16 19.08
CA SER A 368 1.60 7.88 19.72
C SER A 368 1.92 8.07 21.21
N ALA A 369 2.76 9.06 21.56
CA ALA A 369 3.10 9.36 22.96
C ALA A 369 1.87 9.78 23.77
N ARG A 370 0.99 10.63 23.22
CA ARG A 370 -0.27 11.05 23.86
C ARG A 370 -1.23 9.89 24.09
N ALA A 371 -1.25 8.92 23.17
CA ALA A 371 -2.04 7.69 23.33
C ALA A 371 -1.51 6.76 24.44
N GLY A 372 -0.39 7.12 25.07
CA GLY A 372 0.19 6.42 26.21
C GLY A 372 1.23 5.37 25.82
N ASP A 373 1.74 5.40 24.60
CA ASP A 373 2.90 4.59 24.21
C ASP A 373 4.15 5.08 24.92
N VAL A 374 4.99 4.13 25.31
CA VAL A 374 6.26 4.45 25.96
C VAL A 374 7.23 4.98 24.90
N VAL A 375 7.63 6.24 25.02
CA VAL A 375 8.70 6.81 24.21
C VAL A 375 10.04 6.31 24.74
N SER A 376 10.81 5.60 23.91
CA SER A 376 12.16 5.19 24.26
C SER A 376 13.12 6.37 24.19
N GLU A 377 14.20 6.34 24.99
CA GLU A 377 15.25 7.37 24.96
C GLU A 377 15.81 7.54 23.53
N SER A 378 16.02 6.43 22.81
CA SER A 378 16.52 6.47 21.43
C SER A 378 15.52 7.08 20.43
N ALA A 379 14.22 6.90 20.62
CA ALA A 379 13.19 7.54 19.80
C ALA A 379 13.18 9.04 20.02
N TRP A 380 13.24 9.47 21.29
CA TRP A 380 13.30 10.89 21.62
C TRP A 380 14.60 11.56 21.16
N ASP A 381 15.73 10.85 21.22
CA ASP A 381 17.01 11.35 20.66
C ASP A 381 16.94 11.54 19.15
N LEU A 382 16.26 10.64 18.44
CA LEU A 382 16.00 10.80 17.00
C LEU A 382 15.11 12.03 16.72
N GLU A 383 14.02 12.21 17.47
CA GLU A 383 13.15 13.38 17.35
C GLU A 383 13.93 14.69 17.56
N LYS A 384 14.81 14.73 18.56
CA LYS A 384 15.69 15.89 18.80
C LYS A 384 16.65 16.15 17.64
N ALA A 385 17.19 15.11 17.01
CA ALA A 385 18.05 15.26 15.82
C ALA A 385 17.29 15.82 14.61
N LEU A 386 16.04 15.39 14.40
CA LEU A 386 15.17 15.98 13.37
C LEU A 386 14.90 17.47 13.64
N LEU A 387 14.69 17.83 14.90
CA LEU A 387 14.50 19.23 15.30
C LEU A 387 15.74 20.09 15.10
N GLU A 388 16.94 19.58 15.42
CA GLU A 388 18.20 20.28 15.17
C GLU A 388 18.37 20.64 13.69
N PHE A 389 17.96 19.75 12.78
CA PHE A 389 17.91 20.06 11.35
C PHE A 389 16.90 21.18 11.04
N ILE A 390 15.67 21.08 11.55
CA ILE A 390 14.63 22.09 11.35
C ILE A 390 15.05 23.45 11.89
N GLU A 391 15.72 23.55 13.02
CA GLU A 391 16.19 24.82 13.61
C GLU A 391 16.99 25.70 12.63
N THR A 392 17.70 25.07 11.68
CA THR A 392 18.50 25.77 10.67
C THR A 392 17.96 25.59 9.25
N GLY A 393 17.26 24.49 8.99
CA GLY A 393 16.78 24.09 7.67
C GLY A 393 15.45 24.72 7.27
N TRP A 394 14.59 25.10 8.21
CA TRP A 394 13.24 25.56 7.89
C TRP A 394 13.19 26.81 6.99
N GLN A 395 14.24 27.63 7.00
CA GLN A 395 14.35 28.83 6.16
C GLN A 395 14.68 28.52 4.70
N GLN A 396 15.08 27.30 4.36
CA GLN A 396 15.42 26.92 3.00
C GLN A 396 14.16 26.75 2.13
N PRO A 397 14.23 26.97 0.80
CA PRO A 397 13.21 26.53 -0.12
C PRO A 397 13.29 25.01 -0.29
N ASP A 398 12.14 24.39 -0.56
CA ASP A 398 12.00 22.94 -0.70
C ASP A 398 11.20 22.57 -1.98
N ASP A 399 10.94 21.27 -2.17
CA ASP A 399 10.23 20.76 -3.34
C ASP A 399 8.69 20.68 -3.10
N GLY A 400 8.24 20.89 -1.84
CA GLY A 400 6.83 20.96 -1.44
C GLY A 400 6.09 19.61 -1.46
N ILE A 401 4.93 19.57 -0.83
CA ILE A 401 4.11 18.36 -0.62
C ILE A 401 3.75 17.62 -1.92
N TRP A 402 3.63 18.33 -3.05
CA TRP A 402 3.20 17.77 -4.32
C TRP A 402 4.36 17.28 -5.19
N GLU A 403 5.58 17.19 -4.63
CA GLU A 403 6.75 16.59 -5.30
C GLU A 403 7.08 17.30 -6.62
N VAL A 404 6.96 18.65 -6.61
CA VAL A 404 7.15 19.44 -7.82
C VAL A 404 8.53 19.20 -8.45
N ARG A 405 8.59 19.02 -9.77
CA ARG A 405 9.83 18.85 -10.52
C ARG A 405 10.38 20.19 -11.02
N GLY A 406 9.76 21.29 -10.62
CA GLY A 406 10.19 22.66 -10.86
C GLY A 406 11.25 23.12 -9.84
N PRO A 407 11.61 24.43 -9.87
CA PRO A 407 12.56 24.96 -8.89
C PRO A 407 11.96 25.00 -7.49
N ARG A 408 12.77 24.70 -6.47
CA ARG A 408 12.41 24.80 -5.06
C ARG A 408 11.85 26.18 -4.71
N ARG A 409 10.85 26.21 -3.84
CA ARG A 409 10.15 27.41 -3.41
C ARG A 409 9.99 27.41 -1.88
N HIS A 410 9.63 28.58 -1.32
CA HIS A 410 9.19 28.67 0.07
C HIS A 410 7.70 28.36 0.12
N PHE A 411 7.33 27.07 -0.02
CA PHE A 411 5.94 26.65 0.04
C PHE A 411 5.35 26.95 1.42
N THR A 412 4.17 27.56 1.45
CA THR A 412 3.51 27.96 2.70
C THR A 412 3.20 26.73 3.56
N HIS A 413 2.70 25.66 2.96
CA HIS A 413 2.44 24.40 3.66
C HIS A 413 3.71 23.83 4.30
N SER A 414 4.82 23.77 3.59
CA SER A 414 6.09 23.27 4.13
C SER A 414 6.57 24.07 5.36
N LYS A 415 6.34 25.39 5.37
CA LYS A 415 6.66 26.23 6.53
C LYS A 415 5.69 26.01 7.70
N VAL A 416 4.41 25.79 7.41
CA VAL A 416 3.43 25.39 8.42
C VAL A 416 3.84 24.06 9.05
N MET A 417 4.27 23.08 8.27
CA MET A 417 4.69 21.78 8.79
C MET A 417 6.03 21.82 9.54
N ALA A 418 6.94 22.71 9.15
CA ALA A 418 8.12 23.01 9.97
C ALA A 418 7.72 23.58 11.34
N TRP A 419 6.71 24.46 11.39
CA TRP A 419 6.11 24.92 12.66
C TRP A 419 5.52 23.75 13.45
N VAL A 420 4.79 22.84 12.78
CA VAL A 420 4.22 21.64 13.40
C VAL A 420 5.30 20.81 14.08
N ALA A 421 6.44 20.57 13.42
CA ALA A 421 7.55 19.82 14.01
C ALA A 421 7.98 20.42 15.37
N VAL A 422 8.17 21.74 15.41
CA VAL A 422 8.59 22.44 16.62
C VAL A 422 7.48 22.50 17.67
N ASP A 423 6.22 22.72 17.26
CA ASP A 423 5.06 22.72 18.16
C ASP A 423 4.89 21.36 18.85
N ARG A 424 4.98 20.27 18.09
CA ARG A 424 4.89 18.91 18.66
C ARG A 424 6.01 18.62 19.64
N ALA A 425 7.22 19.10 19.40
CA ALA A 425 8.33 18.99 20.37
C ALA A 425 8.08 19.77 21.67
N VAL A 426 7.57 21.01 21.55
CA VAL A 426 7.17 21.80 22.73
C VAL A 426 6.12 21.05 23.54
N ARG A 427 5.09 20.54 22.86
CA ARG A 427 4.00 19.80 23.50
C ARG A 427 4.43 18.45 24.06
N SER A 428 5.40 17.76 23.44
CA SER A 428 5.98 16.52 23.98
C SER A 428 6.67 16.76 25.34
N VAL A 429 7.32 17.90 25.50
CA VAL A 429 7.87 18.29 26.83
C VAL A 429 6.75 18.65 27.80
N GLU A 430 5.78 19.47 27.39
CA GLU A 430 4.75 20.02 28.27
C GLU A 430 3.67 19.00 28.68
N GLU A 431 3.23 18.15 27.73
CA GLU A 431 2.11 17.23 27.91
C GLU A 431 2.57 15.78 28.20
N CYS A 432 3.71 15.33 27.62
CA CYS A 432 4.21 13.96 27.78
C CYS A 432 5.38 13.87 28.77
N GLY A 433 5.89 15.01 29.29
CA GLY A 433 6.92 15.06 30.31
C GLY A 433 8.33 14.68 29.81
N LEU A 434 8.59 14.82 28.51
CA LEU A 434 9.92 14.58 27.93
C LEU A 434 10.86 15.75 28.23
N GLU A 435 12.19 15.52 28.20
CA GLU A 435 13.19 16.54 28.50
C GLU A 435 13.72 17.20 27.22
N GLY A 436 13.75 18.54 27.20
CA GLY A 436 14.27 19.30 26.07
C GLY A 436 14.42 20.80 26.35
N PRO A 437 15.08 21.55 25.45
CA PRO A 437 15.30 23.02 25.61
C PRO A 437 14.01 23.78 25.21
N VAL A 438 12.91 23.56 25.92
CA VAL A 438 11.57 24.01 25.61
C VAL A 438 11.43 25.50 25.33
N ASP A 439 12.18 26.36 26.08
CA ASP A 439 12.12 27.81 25.86
C ASP A 439 12.72 28.23 24.51
N ARG A 440 13.79 27.54 24.07
CA ARG A 440 14.38 27.72 22.73
C ARG A 440 13.38 27.30 21.64
N TRP A 441 12.74 26.16 21.82
CA TRP A 441 11.75 25.65 20.85
C TRP A 441 10.50 26.52 20.80
N ARG A 442 10.01 27.05 21.92
CA ARG A 442 8.92 28.05 21.94
C ARG A 442 9.28 29.28 21.12
N ALA A 443 10.50 29.84 21.34
CA ALA A 443 10.95 31.00 20.59
C ALA A 443 11.00 30.73 19.07
N LEU A 444 11.52 29.58 18.67
CA LEU A 444 11.55 29.17 17.26
C LEU A 444 10.14 28.95 16.68
N ARG A 445 9.25 28.27 17.42
CA ARG A 445 7.86 28.10 17.04
C ARG A 445 7.18 29.44 16.77
N ASP A 446 7.36 30.40 17.68
CA ASP A 446 6.76 31.73 17.56
C ASP A 446 7.37 32.53 16.40
N GLU A 447 8.67 32.36 16.11
CA GLU A 447 9.35 32.94 14.94
C GLU A 447 8.78 32.41 13.63
N ILE A 448 8.68 31.06 13.48
CA ILE A 448 8.10 30.45 12.27
C ILE A 448 6.66 30.88 12.08
N HIS A 449 5.85 30.87 13.14
CA HIS A 449 4.46 31.30 13.10
C HIS A 449 4.32 32.75 12.61
N ALA A 450 5.12 33.65 13.15
CA ALA A 450 5.09 35.06 12.75
C ALA A 450 5.50 35.25 11.28
N GLU A 451 6.53 34.51 10.81
CA GLU A 451 6.94 34.59 9.41
C GLU A 451 5.89 34.05 8.45
N VAL A 452 5.31 32.89 8.73
CA VAL A 452 4.27 32.30 7.88
C VAL A 452 3.05 33.22 7.81
N CYS A 453 2.62 33.78 8.95
CA CYS A 453 1.52 34.73 8.97
C CYS A 453 1.80 36.00 8.15
N ALA A 454 3.06 36.46 8.14
CA ALA A 454 3.45 37.70 7.44
C ALA A 454 3.70 37.48 5.93
N LYS A 455 4.26 36.34 5.53
CA LYS A 455 4.69 36.09 4.15
C LYS A 455 3.77 35.12 3.37
N GLY A 456 3.11 34.21 4.08
CA GLY A 456 2.22 33.21 3.48
C GLY A 456 0.83 33.75 3.16
N PHE A 457 0.32 34.72 3.94
CA PHE A 457 -0.97 35.37 3.69
C PHE A 457 -0.80 36.55 2.75
N ASN A 458 -1.49 36.51 1.62
CA ASN A 458 -1.49 37.57 0.63
C ASN A 458 -2.76 38.43 0.78
N THR A 459 -2.59 39.70 1.21
CA THR A 459 -3.70 40.62 1.47
C THR A 459 -4.46 41.04 0.19
N ASP A 460 -3.80 41.03 -0.98
CA ASP A 460 -4.44 41.38 -2.26
C ASP A 460 -5.34 40.24 -2.76
N VAL A 461 -4.97 38.99 -2.46
CA VAL A 461 -5.79 37.79 -2.74
C VAL A 461 -6.80 37.54 -1.62
N GLY A 462 -6.50 37.99 -0.40
CA GLY A 462 -7.29 37.73 0.81
C GLY A 462 -7.20 36.28 1.29
N SER A 463 -6.07 35.59 1.03
CA SER A 463 -5.88 34.17 1.32
C SER A 463 -4.41 33.85 1.60
N PHE A 464 -4.14 32.76 2.32
CA PHE A 464 -2.86 32.11 2.23
C PHE A 464 -2.64 31.65 0.79
N THR A 465 -1.39 31.64 0.32
CA THR A 465 -1.02 31.31 -1.05
C THR A 465 0.00 30.18 -1.09
N GLN A 466 0.12 29.51 -2.21
CA GLN A 466 0.92 28.29 -2.42
C GLN A 466 2.36 28.42 -1.89
N TYR A 467 3.04 29.54 -2.23
CA TYR A 467 4.38 29.85 -1.74
C TYR A 467 4.52 31.36 -1.51
N TYR A 468 5.51 31.78 -0.76
CA TYR A 468 5.75 33.19 -0.42
C TYR A 468 5.87 34.06 -1.67
N GLY A 469 5.06 35.10 -1.73
CA GLY A 469 5.00 36.04 -2.85
C GLY A 469 4.16 35.55 -4.04
N SER A 470 3.52 34.40 -3.94
CA SER A 470 2.57 33.91 -4.96
C SER A 470 1.20 34.58 -4.82
N THR A 471 0.42 34.48 -5.90
CA THR A 471 -1.03 34.73 -5.88
C THR A 471 -1.82 33.46 -6.11
N ALA A 472 -1.15 32.32 -6.37
CA ALA A 472 -1.77 31.03 -6.61
C ALA A 472 -2.25 30.40 -5.31
N LEU A 473 -3.41 29.72 -5.37
CA LEU A 473 -3.95 28.91 -4.29
C LEU A 473 -3.41 27.47 -4.36
N ASP A 474 -3.50 26.79 -3.22
CA ASP A 474 -3.08 25.39 -3.07
C ASP A 474 -3.98 24.70 -2.03
N ALA A 475 -4.45 23.50 -2.34
CA ALA A 475 -5.31 22.74 -1.45
C ALA A 475 -4.63 22.31 -0.15
N SER A 476 -3.28 22.19 -0.12
CA SER A 476 -2.53 21.90 1.09
C SER A 476 -2.71 22.96 2.19
N LEU A 477 -3.15 24.17 1.84
CA LEU A 477 -3.45 25.24 2.80
C LEU A 477 -4.68 24.91 3.68
N LEU A 478 -5.52 23.95 3.27
CA LEU A 478 -6.58 23.39 4.11
C LEU A 478 -6.02 22.71 5.36
N MET A 479 -4.75 22.30 5.34
CA MET A 479 -4.10 21.71 6.52
C MET A 479 -3.86 22.75 7.65
N ILE A 480 -3.85 24.04 7.37
CA ILE A 480 -3.59 25.10 8.37
C ILE A 480 -4.45 24.95 9.63
N PRO A 481 -5.79 24.88 9.57
CA PRO A 481 -6.61 24.62 10.75
C PRO A 481 -6.54 23.17 11.24
N LEU A 482 -6.33 22.20 10.35
CA LEU A 482 -6.33 20.77 10.69
C LEU A 482 -5.14 20.38 11.56
N VAL A 483 -3.96 21.01 11.36
CA VAL A 483 -2.77 20.79 12.19
C VAL A 483 -2.70 21.72 13.40
N GLY A 484 -3.66 22.67 13.53
CA GLY A 484 -3.75 23.60 14.64
C GLY A 484 -2.80 24.80 14.54
N PHE A 485 -2.32 25.15 13.34
CA PHE A 485 -1.46 26.32 13.13
C PHE A 485 -2.21 27.63 13.38
N LEU A 486 -3.45 27.74 12.93
CA LEU A 486 -4.39 28.80 13.26
C LEU A 486 -5.74 28.21 13.64
N PRO A 487 -6.49 28.85 14.57
CA PRO A 487 -7.82 28.35 14.93
C PRO A 487 -8.82 28.54 13.77
N PRO A 488 -9.86 27.68 13.67
CA PRO A 488 -10.87 27.75 12.61
C PRO A 488 -11.63 29.07 12.55
N GLU A 489 -11.67 29.81 13.66
CA GLU A 489 -12.34 31.12 13.79
C GLU A 489 -11.52 32.28 13.24
N ASP A 490 -10.23 32.08 12.93
CA ASP A 490 -9.37 33.12 12.35
C ASP A 490 -9.89 33.49 10.95
N ASP A 491 -10.07 34.79 10.71
CA ASP A 491 -10.63 35.32 9.46
C ASP A 491 -9.77 34.92 8.24
N ARG A 492 -8.45 34.75 8.42
CA ARG A 492 -7.53 34.32 7.36
C ARG A 492 -7.76 32.84 6.98
N VAL A 493 -8.11 31.99 7.95
CA VAL A 493 -8.47 30.59 7.72
C VAL A 493 -9.77 30.53 6.93
N ARG A 494 -10.80 31.26 7.37
CA ARG A 494 -12.11 31.29 6.70
C ARG A 494 -11.99 31.77 5.26
N SER A 495 -11.29 32.89 5.05
CA SER A 495 -11.10 33.46 3.71
C SER A 495 -10.28 32.54 2.80
N THR A 496 -9.32 31.78 3.34
CA THR A 496 -8.54 30.79 2.58
C THR A 496 -9.42 29.61 2.15
N ILE A 497 -10.25 29.06 3.06
CA ILE A 497 -11.20 27.98 2.74
C ILE A 497 -12.18 28.45 1.65
N GLU A 498 -12.75 29.65 1.79
CA GLU A 498 -13.68 30.22 0.80
C GLU A 498 -13.01 30.46 -0.57
N ALA A 499 -11.74 30.88 -0.58
CA ALA A 499 -10.98 31.07 -1.81
C ALA A 499 -10.73 29.72 -2.51
N ILE A 500 -10.31 28.69 -1.77
CA ILE A 500 -10.08 27.33 -2.30
C ILE A 500 -11.40 26.75 -2.84
N GLU A 501 -12.49 26.85 -2.07
CA GLU A 501 -13.81 26.38 -2.49
C GLU A 501 -14.26 27.06 -3.79
N ARG A 502 -14.04 28.36 -3.95
CA ARG A 502 -14.43 29.13 -5.13
C ARG A 502 -13.54 28.88 -6.34
N ASP A 503 -12.20 28.83 -6.14
CA ASP A 503 -11.24 28.94 -7.23
C ASP A 503 -10.52 27.63 -7.55
N LEU A 504 -10.44 26.65 -6.62
CA LEU A 504 -9.85 25.33 -6.85
C LEU A 504 -10.89 24.20 -7.01
N THR A 505 -12.19 24.46 -6.88
CA THR A 505 -13.20 23.43 -7.10
C THR A 505 -13.59 23.35 -8.57
N GLU A 506 -13.52 22.15 -9.15
CA GLU A 506 -14.00 21.81 -10.49
C GLU A 506 -14.99 20.64 -10.39
N ASP A 507 -16.19 20.79 -10.96
CA ASP A 507 -17.29 19.79 -10.91
C ASP A 507 -17.61 19.28 -9.49
N GLY A 508 -17.33 20.10 -8.47
CA GLY A 508 -17.63 19.82 -7.06
C GLY A 508 -16.53 19.07 -6.30
N PHE A 509 -15.33 18.93 -6.88
CA PHE A 509 -14.14 18.36 -6.25
C PHE A 509 -12.95 19.31 -6.30
N VAL A 510 -12.09 19.24 -5.29
CA VAL A 510 -10.97 20.17 -5.10
C VAL A 510 -9.74 19.68 -5.84
N LEU A 511 -9.17 20.52 -6.70
CA LEU A 511 -7.86 20.30 -7.35
C LEU A 511 -6.73 20.58 -6.35
N ARG A 512 -5.56 19.96 -6.53
CA ARG A 512 -4.34 20.28 -5.74
C ARG A 512 -3.97 21.77 -5.90
N TYR A 513 -3.88 22.21 -7.13
CA TYR A 513 -3.63 23.59 -7.57
C TYR A 513 -4.09 23.72 -9.03
N ARG A 514 -4.06 24.93 -9.60
CA ARG A 514 -4.32 25.11 -11.02
C ARG A 514 -3.03 24.99 -11.80
N ALA A 515 -2.95 23.98 -12.66
CA ALA A 515 -1.87 23.79 -13.63
C ALA A 515 -2.18 24.64 -14.88
N ASP A 516 -1.93 25.96 -14.83
CA ASP A 516 -1.99 26.80 -16.01
C ASP A 516 -0.57 27.02 -16.58
N GLU A 517 -0.47 27.16 -17.92
CA GLU A 517 0.82 27.29 -18.64
C GLU A 517 1.68 28.49 -18.14
N ALA A 518 1.08 29.48 -17.51
CA ALA A 518 1.75 30.67 -17.01
C ALA A 518 2.38 30.48 -15.62
N ASN A 519 1.90 29.50 -14.84
CA ASN A 519 2.28 29.27 -13.45
C ASN A 519 2.59 27.78 -13.14
N ALA A 520 2.99 26.98 -14.14
CA ALA A 520 3.34 25.58 -13.95
C ALA A 520 4.45 25.43 -12.90
N VAL A 521 4.04 25.27 -11.62
CA VAL A 521 4.96 25.11 -10.48
C VAL A 521 5.63 23.76 -10.52
N ASP A 522 4.93 22.76 -11.03
CA ASP A 522 5.38 21.35 -11.06
C ASP A 522 6.31 21.03 -12.26
N GLY A 523 6.40 21.90 -13.26
CA GLY A 523 7.25 21.69 -14.44
C GLY A 523 6.73 20.60 -15.39
N LEU A 524 5.47 20.18 -15.26
CA LEU A 524 4.81 19.15 -16.05
C LEU A 524 3.72 19.77 -16.93
N SER A 525 3.45 19.15 -18.08
CA SER A 525 2.37 19.56 -18.97
C SER A 525 1.07 18.78 -18.67
N GLY A 526 -0.08 19.35 -19.08
CA GLY A 526 -1.37 18.68 -19.03
C GLY A 526 -2.21 19.00 -17.79
N HIS A 527 -3.39 18.38 -17.75
CA HIS A 527 -4.33 18.42 -16.64
C HIS A 527 -4.13 17.19 -15.77
N GLU A 528 -4.64 17.23 -14.55
CA GLU A 528 -4.76 16.10 -13.64
C GLU A 528 -6.21 15.97 -13.19
N GLY A 529 -6.58 14.81 -12.64
CA GLY A 529 -7.84 14.60 -11.94
C GLY A 529 -7.91 15.40 -10.64
N ALA A 530 -9.06 15.38 -9.98
CA ALA A 530 -9.17 15.91 -8.64
C ALA A 530 -8.58 14.91 -7.64
N PHE A 531 -7.51 15.29 -6.94
CA PHE A 531 -6.89 14.49 -5.89
C PHE A 531 -7.84 14.36 -4.70
N LEU A 532 -8.33 13.14 -4.45
CA LEU A 532 -9.48 12.91 -3.56
C LEU A 532 -9.24 13.40 -2.13
N ALA A 533 -8.03 13.28 -1.62
CA ALA A 533 -7.66 13.76 -0.28
C ALA A 533 -7.96 15.25 -0.07
N CYS A 534 -7.74 16.10 -1.09
CA CYS A 534 -8.01 17.53 -1.01
C CYS A 534 -9.49 17.83 -0.75
N SER A 535 -10.38 17.06 -1.37
CA SER A 535 -11.82 17.22 -1.17
C SER A 535 -12.26 16.71 0.21
N PHE A 536 -11.62 15.67 0.76
CA PHE A 536 -11.85 15.25 2.15
C PHE A 536 -11.35 16.32 3.14
N TRP A 537 -10.20 16.95 2.92
CA TRP A 537 -9.72 18.06 3.74
C TRP A 537 -10.66 19.25 3.70
N LEU A 538 -11.25 19.57 2.54
CA LEU A 538 -12.26 20.60 2.47
C LEU A 538 -13.50 20.24 3.30
N ALA A 539 -13.96 18.99 3.25
CA ALA A 539 -15.09 18.56 4.08
C ALA A 539 -14.79 18.71 5.59
N ASP A 540 -13.58 18.35 6.03
CA ASP A 540 -13.13 18.54 7.41
C ASP A 540 -13.08 20.03 7.78
N CYS A 541 -12.55 20.89 6.92
CA CYS A 541 -12.49 22.33 7.14
C CYS A 541 -13.90 22.96 7.20
N LEU A 542 -14.81 22.58 6.32
CA LEU A 542 -16.21 23.02 6.36
C LEU A 542 -16.89 22.66 7.68
N TYR A 543 -16.63 21.43 8.18
CA TYR A 543 -17.11 21.00 9.48
C TYR A 543 -16.56 21.88 10.61
N LEU A 544 -15.24 22.12 10.62
CA LEU A 544 -14.57 22.94 11.65
C LEU A 544 -15.09 24.38 11.71
N ILE A 545 -15.41 24.99 10.56
CA ILE A 545 -15.98 26.37 10.52
C ILE A 545 -17.49 26.40 10.71
N GLY A 546 -18.14 25.27 11.06
CA GLY A 546 -19.56 25.16 11.39
C GLY A 546 -20.49 24.95 10.21
N ARG A 547 -19.98 24.76 8.97
CA ARG A 547 -20.77 24.45 7.75
C ARG A 547 -21.03 22.93 7.64
N VAL A 548 -21.69 22.37 8.66
CA VAL A 548 -21.83 20.90 8.84
C VAL A 548 -22.60 20.24 7.70
N ASP A 549 -23.68 20.89 7.21
CA ASP A 549 -24.50 20.32 6.12
C ASP A 549 -23.72 20.28 4.80
N ASP A 550 -22.93 21.32 4.51
CA ASP A 550 -22.06 21.37 3.32
C ASP A 550 -20.96 20.30 3.39
N ALA A 551 -20.34 20.13 4.57
CA ALA A 551 -19.34 19.10 4.84
C ALA A 551 -19.90 17.69 4.58
N LYS A 552 -21.07 17.38 5.15
CA LYS A 552 -21.74 16.09 4.94
C LYS A 552 -22.18 15.87 3.49
N ALA A 553 -22.63 16.91 2.81
CA ALA A 553 -23.01 16.83 1.40
C ALA A 553 -21.78 16.53 0.51
N LEU A 554 -20.62 17.18 0.77
CA LEU A 554 -19.38 16.91 0.06
C LEU A 554 -18.90 15.48 0.35
N PHE A 555 -18.87 15.07 1.61
CA PHE A 555 -18.48 13.72 2.01
C PHE A 555 -19.36 12.64 1.35
N GLY A 556 -20.68 12.86 1.29
CA GLY A 556 -21.60 11.96 0.59
C GLY A 556 -21.30 11.83 -0.91
N ARG A 557 -20.91 12.93 -1.58
CA ARG A 557 -20.46 12.88 -2.98
C ARG A 557 -19.16 12.08 -3.14
N LEU A 558 -18.19 12.25 -2.23
CA LEU A 558 -16.94 11.49 -2.24
C LEU A 558 -17.18 9.99 -2.02
N LEU A 559 -18.08 9.63 -1.10
CA LEU A 559 -18.47 8.24 -0.90
C LEU A 559 -19.09 7.60 -2.14
N ALA A 560 -19.79 8.38 -2.97
CA ALA A 560 -20.40 7.90 -4.21
C ALA A 560 -19.38 7.64 -5.33
N LEU A 561 -18.13 8.07 -5.20
CA LEU A 561 -17.04 7.79 -6.15
C LEU A 561 -16.43 6.41 -5.97
N ARG A 562 -16.64 5.76 -4.81
CA ARG A 562 -16.14 4.40 -4.59
C ARG A 562 -16.72 3.45 -5.63
N ASN A 563 -15.91 2.49 -6.05
CA ASN A 563 -16.42 1.44 -6.94
C ASN A 563 -17.43 0.51 -6.21
N ASP A 564 -17.97 -0.47 -6.91
CA ASP A 564 -18.94 -1.45 -6.39
C ASP A 564 -18.41 -2.28 -5.19
N LEU A 565 -17.08 -2.29 -5.00
CA LEU A 565 -16.38 -2.99 -3.90
C LEU A 565 -15.93 -2.04 -2.78
N GLY A 566 -16.26 -0.74 -2.89
CA GLY A 566 -15.94 0.28 -1.88
C GLY A 566 -14.52 0.84 -1.97
N LEU A 567 -13.80 0.65 -3.08
CA LEU A 567 -12.42 1.08 -3.27
C LEU A 567 -12.33 2.44 -3.98
N LEU A 568 -11.27 3.19 -3.67
CA LEU A 568 -10.94 4.49 -4.25
C LEU A 568 -9.54 4.48 -4.87
N ALA A 569 -9.42 5.13 -6.04
CA ALA A 569 -8.13 5.49 -6.63
C ALA A 569 -7.57 6.78 -6.02
N GLU A 570 -6.46 7.24 -6.54
CA GLU A 570 -5.79 8.48 -6.17
C GLU A 570 -6.64 9.71 -6.48
N GLU A 571 -7.15 9.76 -7.69
CA GLU A 571 -7.84 10.91 -8.26
C GLU A 571 -9.14 10.52 -8.95
N TYR A 572 -9.94 11.52 -9.25
CA TYR A 572 -11.15 11.39 -10.03
C TYR A 572 -11.18 12.41 -11.17
N ASP A 573 -11.26 11.92 -12.39
CA ASP A 573 -11.54 12.76 -13.56
C ASP A 573 -13.06 12.98 -13.67
N ALA A 574 -13.51 14.16 -13.26
CA ALA A 574 -14.93 14.51 -13.25
C ALA A 574 -15.52 14.66 -14.66
N ARG A 575 -14.70 14.97 -15.67
CA ARG A 575 -15.11 15.12 -17.07
C ARG A 575 -15.33 13.76 -17.73
N ALA A 576 -14.36 12.84 -17.54
CA ALA A 576 -14.46 11.46 -18.02
C ALA A 576 -15.37 10.61 -17.12
N LYS A 577 -15.65 11.03 -15.89
CA LYS A 577 -16.35 10.29 -14.83
C LYS A 577 -15.66 8.97 -14.53
N ARG A 578 -14.35 9.01 -14.40
CA ARG A 578 -13.47 7.87 -14.20
C ARG A 578 -12.61 8.06 -12.96
N GLN A 579 -12.35 6.99 -12.24
CA GLN A 579 -11.23 6.93 -11.32
C GLN A 579 -9.93 6.89 -12.13
N VAL A 580 -8.91 7.66 -11.70
CA VAL A 580 -7.59 7.76 -12.32
C VAL A 580 -6.51 7.77 -11.24
N GLY A 581 -5.23 7.63 -11.65
CA GLY A 581 -4.13 7.47 -10.72
C GLY A 581 -4.02 6.05 -10.14
N ASN A 582 -3.07 5.84 -9.23
CA ASN A 582 -2.79 4.52 -8.69
C ASN A 582 -3.92 3.98 -7.78
N PHE A 583 -4.10 2.64 -7.77
CA PHE A 583 -5.29 2.00 -7.20
C PHE A 583 -4.97 0.69 -6.45
N PRO A 584 -5.72 0.40 -5.35
CA PRO A 584 -6.40 1.39 -4.54
C PRO A 584 -5.38 2.29 -3.83
N GLN A 585 -5.76 3.55 -3.55
CA GLN A 585 -4.84 4.54 -2.99
C GLN A 585 -5.02 4.67 -1.47
N ALA A 586 -3.95 4.44 -0.70
CA ALA A 586 -3.97 4.52 0.75
C ALA A 586 -4.42 5.89 1.26
N PHE A 587 -3.90 6.97 0.68
CA PHE A 587 -4.19 8.33 1.11
C PHE A 587 -5.66 8.72 0.96
N SER A 588 -6.32 8.29 -0.12
CA SER A 588 -7.76 8.46 -0.31
C SER A 588 -8.58 7.74 0.76
N HIS A 589 -8.19 6.50 1.11
CA HIS A 589 -8.84 5.70 2.15
C HIS A 589 -8.58 6.25 3.55
N VAL A 590 -7.36 6.73 3.86
CA VAL A 590 -7.02 7.40 5.12
C VAL A 590 -7.85 8.66 5.30
N SER A 591 -7.94 9.49 4.26
CA SER A 591 -8.71 10.73 4.29
C SER A 591 -10.20 10.47 4.50
N LEU A 592 -10.75 9.42 3.87
CA LEU A 592 -12.13 8.97 4.11
C LEU A 592 -12.35 8.59 5.58
N VAL A 593 -11.47 7.78 6.16
CA VAL A 593 -11.60 7.33 7.56
C VAL A 593 -11.55 8.52 8.51
N ASN A 594 -10.55 9.41 8.36
CA ASN A 594 -10.40 10.58 9.23
C ASN A 594 -11.60 11.54 9.12
N ALA A 595 -12.08 11.82 7.90
CA ALA A 595 -13.25 12.67 7.70
C ALA A 595 -14.52 12.03 8.29
N ALA A 596 -14.73 10.72 8.17
CA ALA A 596 -15.85 10.04 8.79
C ALA A 596 -15.84 10.20 10.32
N TYR A 597 -14.69 10.06 10.98
CA TYR A 597 -14.56 10.28 12.42
C TYR A 597 -14.86 11.75 12.80
N ASN A 598 -14.27 12.70 12.07
CA ASN A 598 -14.47 14.13 12.32
C ASN A 598 -15.94 14.53 12.19
N LEU A 599 -16.60 14.13 11.09
CA LEU A 599 -18.01 14.45 10.80
C LEU A 599 -19.01 13.74 11.72
N SER A 600 -18.59 12.64 12.39
CA SER A 600 -19.41 11.94 13.41
C SER A 600 -19.34 12.62 14.79
N GLY A 601 -18.64 13.75 14.92
CA GLY A 601 -18.48 14.45 16.19
C GLY A 601 -17.47 13.82 17.14
N HIS A 602 -16.69 12.84 16.64
CA HIS A 602 -15.55 12.28 17.35
C HIS A 602 -14.31 13.15 17.11
N THR A 603 -14.43 14.47 17.37
CA THR A 603 -13.31 15.40 17.27
C THR A 603 -12.16 14.93 18.16
N MET A 604 -10.93 15.10 17.64
CA MET A 604 -9.72 14.66 18.33
C MET A 604 -9.48 15.40 19.64
N GLU A 605 -10.12 14.93 20.70
CA GLU A 605 -9.50 14.99 22.03
C GLU A 605 -8.84 13.63 22.29
N LEU A 606 -7.71 13.35 21.63
CA LEU A 606 -6.83 12.22 21.96
C LEU A 606 -6.32 12.30 23.44
N GLY A 607 -6.68 13.34 24.16
CA GLY A 607 -6.26 13.63 25.52
C GLY A 607 -7.26 13.28 26.64
N ASP A 608 -8.51 12.93 26.35
CA ASP A 608 -9.53 12.69 27.39
C ASP A 608 -9.85 11.20 27.64
N GLN A 609 -8.97 10.30 27.22
CA GLN A 609 -9.05 8.92 27.68
C GLN A 609 -8.52 8.83 29.10
N ARG A 610 -9.45 8.76 30.08
CA ARG A 610 -9.12 8.55 31.49
C ARG A 610 -8.22 7.33 31.65
N PRO A 611 -7.30 7.33 32.68
CA PRO A 611 -6.38 6.21 32.93
C PRO A 611 -7.04 4.83 33.02
N GLU A 612 -8.33 4.77 33.34
CA GLU A 612 -9.12 3.53 33.42
C GLU A 612 -9.38 2.90 32.03
N THR A 613 -9.55 3.71 30.97
CA THR A 613 -9.79 3.22 29.60
C THR A 613 -8.52 2.64 29.01
N VAL A 614 -7.36 3.28 29.27
CA VAL A 614 -6.03 2.78 28.90
C VAL A 614 -5.72 1.46 29.61
N GLN A 615 -6.15 1.31 30.87
CA GLN A 615 -5.96 0.07 31.63
C GLN A 615 -6.90 -1.06 31.17
N MET A 616 -8.12 -0.72 30.71
CA MET A 616 -9.01 -1.67 30.03
C MET A 616 -8.47 -2.11 28.69
N MET A 617 -7.92 -1.19 27.87
CA MET A 617 -7.32 -1.51 26.58
C MET A 617 -6.05 -2.36 26.73
N ARG A 618 -5.18 -2.09 27.70
CA ARG A 618 -4.04 -2.97 28.05
C ARG A 618 -4.48 -4.37 28.48
N ARG A 619 -5.62 -4.51 29.17
CA ARG A 619 -6.21 -5.81 29.53
C ARG A 619 -6.84 -6.52 28.33
N ALA A 620 -7.42 -5.80 27.37
CA ALA A 620 -7.96 -6.35 26.12
C ALA A 620 -6.83 -6.83 25.20
N SER A 621 -5.78 -6.02 25.01
CA SER A 621 -4.58 -6.37 24.24
C SER A 621 -3.87 -7.62 24.81
N SER A 622 -3.70 -7.70 26.14
CA SER A 622 -3.10 -8.88 26.77
C SER A 622 -3.98 -10.13 26.68
N ARG A 623 -5.31 -9.97 26.58
CA ARG A 623 -6.25 -11.08 26.36
C ARG A 623 -6.24 -11.56 24.90
N SER A 624 -6.12 -10.64 23.92
CA SER A 624 -5.96 -10.95 22.50
C SER A 624 -4.65 -11.71 22.26
N HIS A 625 -3.52 -11.19 22.77
CA HIS A 625 -2.21 -11.86 22.67
C HIS A 625 -2.21 -13.27 23.28
N ASN A 626 -2.81 -13.45 24.47
CA ASN A 626 -2.98 -14.76 25.10
C ASN A 626 -3.97 -15.68 24.35
N ARG A 627 -4.93 -15.12 23.61
CA ARG A 627 -5.89 -15.88 22.80
C ARG A 627 -5.23 -16.35 21.50
N THR A 628 -4.44 -15.49 20.83
CA THR A 628 -3.63 -15.84 19.66
C THR A 628 -2.62 -16.92 20.00
N MET A 629 -1.93 -16.82 21.14
CA MET A 629 -1.02 -17.88 21.63
C MET A 629 -1.74 -19.19 21.98
N ARG A 630 -3.01 -19.12 22.45
CA ARG A 630 -3.84 -20.30 22.72
C ARG A 630 -4.39 -20.92 21.44
N LEU A 631 -4.69 -20.13 20.41
CA LEU A 631 -5.08 -20.61 19.08
C LEU A 631 -3.90 -21.29 18.40
N GLN A 632 -2.72 -20.68 18.37
CA GLN A 632 -1.49 -21.34 17.90
C GLN A 632 -1.19 -22.65 18.66
N GLY A 633 -1.40 -22.69 19.98
CA GLY A 633 -1.29 -23.90 20.79
C GLY A 633 -2.34 -24.97 20.45
N ARG A 634 -3.57 -24.58 20.10
CA ARG A 634 -4.63 -25.49 19.64
C ARG A 634 -4.37 -26.02 18.23
N PHE A 635 -3.86 -25.19 17.29
CA PHE A 635 -3.46 -25.60 15.96
C PHE A 635 -2.32 -26.63 15.99
N LEU A 636 -1.31 -26.43 16.85
CA LEU A 636 -0.25 -27.41 17.08
C LEU A 636 -0.78 -28.71 17.70
N ALA A 637 -1.85 -28.67 18.51
CA ALA A 637 -2.48 -29.83 19.10
C ALA A 637 -3.38 -30.58 18.10
N MET A 638 -4.13 -29.88 17.24
CA MET A 638 -4.94 -30.51 16.17
C MET A 638 -4.08 -31.13 15.08
N GLY A 639 -2.99 -30.46 14.65
CA GLY A 639 -2.02 -31.04 13.71
C GLY A 639 -1.35 -32.32 14.22
N ARG A 640 -1.17 -32.48 15.54
CA ARG A 640 -0.73 -33.75 16.18
C ARG A 640 -1.85 -34.80 16.26
N GLY A 641 -3.11 -34.41 16.43
CA GLY A 641 -4.26 -35.30 16.44
C GLY A 641 -4.54 -35.95 15.09
N VAL A 642 -4.45 -35.20 14.00
CA VAL A 642 -4.63 -35.69 12.62
C VAL A 642 -3.48 -36.65 12.22
N ARG A 643 -2.25 -36.43 12.68
CA ARG A 643 -1.14 -37.38 12.49
C ARG A 643 -1.35 -38.69 13.30
N ALA A 644 -1.92 -38.61 14.49
CA ALA A 644 -2.22 -39.80 15.31
C ALA A 644 -3.38 -40.64 14.75
N ALA A 645 -4.41 -39.99 14.17
CA ALA A 645 -5.54 -40.67 13.55
C ALA A 645 -5.19 -41.36 12.22
N ARG A 646 -4.20 -40.84 11.45
CA ARG A 646 -3.70 -41.50 10.23
C ARG A 646 -2.74 -42.69 10.50
N SER A 647 -2.17 -42.80 11.70
CA SER A 647 -1.29 -43.92 12.08
C SER A 647 -2.06 -45.14 12.65
N SER A 648 -3.34 -45.01 12.94
CA SER A 648 -4.19 -46.09 13.47
C SER A 648 -5.05 -46.81 12.41
N ALA A 649 -4.96 -46.42 11.13
CA ALA A 649 -5.75 -47.04 10.06
C ALA A 649 -4.99 -48.01 9.13
N THR A 650 -3.71 -48.34 9.43
CA THR A 650 -2.94 -49.35 8.70
C THR A 650 -2.28 -50.31 9.68
N GLY A 651 -3.07 -51.23 10.21
CA GLY A 651 -2.59 -52.31 11.03
C GLY A 651 -3.37 -53.60 10.73
N SER A 652 -2.86 -54.43 9.81
CA SER A 652 -3.25 -55.83 9.75
C SER A 652 -1.99 -56.68 9.79
N GLU A 653 -1.91 -57.44 10.88
CA GLU A 653 -1.31 -58.75 11.08
C GLU A 653 -0.04 -59.17 10.30
N SER A 654 1.03 -59.40 11.06
CA SER A 654 1.79 -60.67 10.99
C SER A 654 2.67 -60.79 12.25
N THR A 655 2.56 -61.99 12.85
CA THR A 655 3.19 -62.49 14.06
C THR A 655 4.72 -62.69 13.98
N PRO A 656 5.42 -62.86 15.13
CA PRO A 656 6.87 -62.63 15.23
C PRO A 656 7.69 -63.93 15.11
N VAL A 657 8.92 -63.83 14.64
CA VAL A 657 9.98 -64.82 14.79
C VAL A 657 11.14 -64.21 15.55
N SER A 658 11.43 -64.89 16.64
CA SER A 658 12.54 -64.67 17.57
C SER A 658 13.91 -65.02 16.99
N ALA A 659 14.96 -64.25 17.35
CA ALA A 659 16.28 -64.80 17.75
C ALA A 659 17.27 -63.69 18.21
N ARG A 660 17.51 -63.71 19.49
CA ARG A 660 18.75 -63.77 20.29
C ARG A 660 20.00 -62.99 19.80
N ARG A 661 20.34 -62.06 20.72
CA ARG A 661 21.65 -61.81 21.40
C ARG A 661 22.95 -61.98 20.62
N ARG A 662 23.78 -60.93 20.63
CA ARG A 662 25.03 -60.88 21.45
C ARG A 662 25.60 -59.46 21.54
N ALA A 663 26.00 -59.15 22.74
CA ALA A 663 26.82 -58.03 23.16
C ALA A 663 28.29 -58.23 22.80
N ASP A 664 29.04 -57.14 22.65
CA ASP A 664 30.31 -56.86 23.35
C ASP A 664 30.89 -55.53 22.87
N THR A 665 31.05 -54.61 23.76
CA THR A 665 32.21 -54.09 24.50
C THR A 665 33.39 -53.54 23.69
N GLY A 666 33.80 -52.32 24.04
CA GLY A 666 35.18 -51.90 24.11
C GLY A 666 35.49 -50.57 23.36
N ASN A 667 35.43 -49.47 23.97
CA ASN A 667 36.35 -48.72 24.84
C ASN A 667 37.53 -47.96 24.11
N LYS A 668 37.57 -46.65 24.37
CA LYS A 668 38.77 -45.79 24.56
C LYS A 668 39.67 -45.49 23.36
N THR A 669 40.12 -44.32 23.10
CA THR A 669 40.78 -43.18 23.77
C THR A 669 41.16 -42.16 22.71
N ALA A 670 40.95 -40.88 22.88
CA ALA A 670 41.85 -39.82 23.38
C ALA A 670 43.08 -39.46 22.49
N GLY A 671 43.25 -38.19 22.26
CA GLY A 671 44.51 -37.52 21.90
C GLY A 671 44.28 -36.46 20.82
N ARG A 672 44.10 -35.20 21.07
CA ARG A 672 44.98 -34.11 21.52
C ARG A 672 46.15 -33.79 20.59
N THR A 673 46.22 -32.52 20.31
CA THR A 673 47.34 -31.58 20.07
C THR A 673 47.49 -31.13 18.62
N SER A 674 47.35 -29.89 18.39
CA SER A 674 48.08 -28.64 18.64
C SER A 674 48.86 -28.16 17.41
N ALA A 675 48.53 -26.97 17.00
CA ALA A 675 49.42 -25.80 16.84
C ALA A 675 50.48 -25.86 15.71
N THR A 676 50.61 -24.93 14.86
CA THR A 676 51.32 -23.64 14.95
C THR A 676 51.67 -23.12 13.55
N THR A 677 51.38 -21.88 13.34
CA THR A 677 52.23 -20.71 12.99
C THR A 677 52.89 -20.58 11.61
N ALA A 678 52.78 -19.34 11.19
CA ALA A 678 53.74 -18.47 10.48
C ALA A 678 53.75 -18.61 8.95
N GLY A 679 53.81 -17.59 8.18
CA GLY A 679 54.05 -16.16 8.38
C GLY A 679 54.55 -15.60 7.05
N ALA A 680 54.35 -14.30 6.90
CA ALA A 680 55.18 -13.34 6.17
C ALA A 680 55.43 -13.59 4.66
N ASP A 681 55.53 -12.67 3.77
CA ASP A 681 55.73 -11.21 3.75
C ASP A 681 55.78 -10.75 2.29
N THR A 682 55.48 -9.45 2.10
CA THR A 682 56.11 -8.48 1.16
C THR A 682 56.05 -8.76 -0.37
N GLU A 683 55.83 -7.87 -1.25
CA GLU A 683 56.18 -6.45 -1.46
C GLU A 683 55.51 -5.86 -2.71
N ARG A 684 55.01 -4.62 -2.62
CA ARG A 684 55.30 -3.44 -3.42
C ARG A 684 55.69 -3.57 -4.90
N SER A 685 54.99 -2.77 -5.73
CA SER A 685 55.61 -1.70 -6.57
C SER A 685 54.59 -0.99 -7.44
N THR A 686 54.23 0.20 -7.14
CA THR A 686 54.30 1.53 -7.76
C THR A 686 54.74 1.62 -9.25
N ARG A 687 54.00 2.42 -10.01
CA ARG A 687 54.31 3.60 -10.83
C ARG A 687 53.15 3.93 -11.78
N ARG A 688 52.48 5.09 -11.66
CA ARG A 688 52.73 6.42 -12.26
C ARG A 688 52.93 6.35 -13.79
N ALA A 689 52.19 7.00 -14.55
CA ALA A 689 51.81 8.37 -14.86
C ALA A 689 51.73 8.45 -16.42
N THR A 690 50.99 9.15 -17.05
CA THR A 690 50.81 10.54 -17.44
C THR A 690 50.07 10.64 -18.77
N GLU A 691 49.09 11.43 -18.83
CA GLU A 691 48.87 12.64 -19.65
C GLU A 691 48.56 12.59 -21.15
N LYS A 692 47.60 13.44 -21.46
CA LYS A 692 47.30 14.23 -22.69
C LYS A 692 46.50 13.48 -23.77
N GLY A 693 45.47 14.00 -24.31
CA GLY A 693 44.92 15.35 -24.39
C GLY A 693 44.15 15.49 -25.69
N SER A 694 43.12 16.28 -25.65
CA SER A 694 42.70 17.23 -26.69
C SER A 694 41.89 16.75 -27.90
N SER A 695 40.67 17.29 -27.91
CA SER A 695 39.94 17.98 -28.98
C SER A 695 39.46 17.20 -30.21
N ARG A 696 38.20 17.06 -30.34
CA ARG A 696 37.31 17.90 -31.17
C ARG A 696 35.87 17.66 -30.81
#